data_7c4b14b7c50548369691f464fe23cc2b
#
_entry.id   7c4b14b7c50548369691f464fe23cc2b
#
_cell.length_a   1.000
_cell.length_b   1.000
_cell.length_c   1.000
_cell.angle_alpha   90.00
_cell.angle_beta   90.00
_cell.angle_gamma   90.00
#
_symmetry.space_group_name_H-M   'P 1'
#
loop_
_entity.id
_entity.type
_entity.pdbx_description
1 polymer ?
#
loop_
_entity_poly.entity_id
_entity_poly.type
_entity_poly.pdbx_seq_one_letter_code
_entity_poly.pdbx_strand_id
1 'polypeptide(L)'
;MEQYYAMKAKHPDAILLYRVGDFYETFATDAIQTSNVLGIVLTKRNNGGNDIELAGFPYHSLDAYLPKLVRAGFRVAICEQLEKPSKGKKVVKRGITDVITPGVTTDDKLLDHRKNNFLAAVNFSPQVIGISFVDISTGEFYVSEGSEQYINKLLQSFRPSEIVIKKSSKALFEKCFGESYYTYCLEDWIFTDEFTREKLLKHFKVLNLKGFGVEDLIVSQVAAGSILYYLETTENHNPTHISQISKIASEEYVWMDRFTIRNLELIDSLHPEGSSLIQILDQCKTPMGSRLLRRWMILPLLKINKIQERLNAVDSLVTQSELLDDLRDRLHLFGDMERLVSKIPLLRISPREVLHIKNNLLKLKPIKEILAKHSDPLLQYLASKINGCEALEEQISKQIKDDAPNQIIKSGVIQDGFSKELDELRYIVTNGKDLLLDIQKEEALKTGITNLKIGFNSVFGYFLEVTNKYKNQGLIPDHWVRKQTMSTGERYITDELKKLETKILGAEERIIQLEEEIFNQLIQFMQDYVLPLQQNAHALAELDCITSFAHTAQKNNYTKPNFNDNHVIHIKSARHPVIEKQLPVGESYIPNDIYLDNDAYQILMITGPNMSGKSAILRQTALICLMAQIGSFIPAESAELSIIDRIFTRVGASDNISSGESTFMVEMNETASILNNLSDRSIVLMDEIGRGTSTYDGISIAWSIAEFLHEQTHQKAKTLFATHYHELNELALQYNGIKNFHVSTQEINNKVIFLRKLVAGGSEHSFGIHVAEMAGMPSSIVNRANEILHDLESSRASGKMADSNSENMIPKPNLQIKLAEALPEQERKVYEEIRNMDINTLSPIECMMKIAEWRKKLNL
;
A
#
# COMPACT_ATOMS: atom_id res chain seq x y z
N MET A 1 10.78 -14.68 -36.20
CA MET A 1 11.65 -13.65 -35.62
C MET A 1 11.31 -12.25 -36.16
N GLU A 2 11.13 -12.07 -37.47
CA GLU A 2 10.83 -10.76 -38.06
C GLU A 2 9.63 -10.03 -37.42
N GLN A 3 8.51 -10.76 -37.21
CA GLN A 3 7.37 -10.19 -36.45
C GLN A 3 7.72 -9.84 -35.00
N TYR A 4 8.56 -10.64 -34.33
CA TYR A 4 9.00 -10.34 -32.97
C TYR A 4 9.77 -9.03 -32.91
N TYR A 5 10.76 -8.84 -33.78
CA TYR A 5 11.55 -7.61 -33.80
C TYR A 5 10.71 -6.39 -34.21
N ALA A 6 9.74 -6.56 -35.10
CA ALA A 6 8.82 -5.47 -35.47
C ALA A 6 7.92 -5.05 -34.29
N MET A 7 7.51 -5.99 -33.43
CA MET A 7 6.76 -5.68 -32.20
C MET A 7 7.68 -5.09 -31.12
N LYS A 8 8.89 -5.66 -30.94
CA LYS A 8 9.88 -5.18 -29.97
C LYS A 8 10.32 -3.74 -30.27
N ALA A 9 10.44 -3.38 -31.54
CA ALA A 9 10.79 -2.00 -31.95
C ALA A 9 9.75 -0.95 -31.54
N LYS A 10 8.50 -1.33 -31.29
CA LYS A 10 7.47 -0.40 -30.77
C LYS A 10 7.67 -0.08 -29.29
N HIS A 11 8.15 -1.04 -28.51
CA HIS A 11 8.41 -0.91 -27.08
C HIS A 11 9.79 -1.52 -26.74
N PRO A 12 10.87 -0.85 -27.12
CA PRO A 12 12.23 -1.39 -27.00
C PRO A 12 12.67 -1.59 -25.55
N ASP A 13 12.11 -0.85 -24.65
CA ASP A 13 12.37 -0.82 -23.20
C ASP A 13 11.50 -1.80 -22.40
N ALA A 14 10.49 -2.44 -23.02
CA ALA A 14 9.62 -3.40 -22.36
C ALA A 14 10.04 -4.85 -22.65
N ILE A 15 9.95 -5.75 -21.68
CA ILE A 15 10.06 -7.19 -21.91
C ILE A 15 8.87 -7.63 -22.78
N LEU A 16 9.14 -8.19 -23.96
CA LEU A 16 8.09 -8.61 -24.87
C LEU A 16 7.73 -10.09 -24.63
N LEU A 17 6.58 -10.33 -24.02
CA LEU A 17 5.98 -11.67 -23.91
C LEU A 17 5.26 -12.00 -25.22
N TYR A 18 5.91 -12.77 -26.06
CA TYR A 18 5.45 -13.05 -27.41
C TYR A 18 4.77 -14.41 -27.49
N ARG A 19 3.47 -14.43 -27.82
CA ARG A 19 2.67 -15.64 -27.90
C ARG A 19 3.06 -16.55 -29.05
N VAL A 20 3.53 -17.76 -28.73
CA VAL A 20 3.85 -18.81 -29.70
C VAL A 20 3.12 -20.10 -29.33
N GLY A 21 1.98 -20.36 -29.98
CA GLY A 21 1.13 -21.49 -29.60
C GLY A 21 0.66 -21.38 -28.13
N ASP A 22 1.01 -22.36 -27.31
CA ASP A 22 0.62 -22.42 -25.90
C ASP A 22 1.63 -21.80 -24.94
N PHE A 23 2.64 -21.06 -25.46
CA PHE A 23 3.66 -20.41 -24.64
C PHE A 23 3.75 -18.91 -24.91
N TYR A 24 4.16 -18.17 -23.89
CA TYR A 24 4.80 -16.88 -24.04
C TYR A 24 6.30 -17.09 -24.08
N GLU A 25 6.93 -16.65 -25.15
CA GLU A 25 8.38 -16.74 -25.36
C GLU A 25 8.99 -15.33 -25.34
N THR A 26 10.16 -15.22 -24.73
CA THR A 26 11.02 -14.03 -24.73
C THR A 26 12.34 -14.37 -25.39
N PHE A 27 13.00 -13.41 -26.04
CA PHE A 27 14.21 -13.65 -26.82
C PHE A 27 15.32 -12.67 -26.44
N ALA A 28 16.57 -13.06 -26.68
CA ALA A 28 17.79 -12.26 -26.45
C ALA A 28 17.85 -11.70 -25.02
N THR A 29 18.07 -10.38 -24.86
CA THR A 29 18.16 -9.72 -23.55
C THR A 29 16.92 -9.90 -22.71
N ASP A 30 15.72 -9.88 -23.32
CA ASP A 30 14.46 -10.10 -22.61
C ASP A 30 14.40 -11.52 -22.01
N ALA A 31 14.95 -12.53 -22.71
CA ALA A 31 15.00 -13.90 -22.19
C ALA A 31 15.91 -14.02 -20.97
N ILE A 32 17.06 -13.36 -20.98
CA ILE A 32 17.99 -13.36 -19.86
C ILE A 32 17.34 -12.70 -18.63
N GLN A 33 16.71 -11.54 -18.81
CA GLN A 33 16.03 -10.82 -17.74
C GLN A 33 14.86 -11.64 -17.18
N THR A 34 14.03 -12.21 -18.06
CA THR A 34 12.89 -13.05 -17.68
C THR A 34 13.33 -14.29 -16.91
N SER A 35 14.37 -14.99 -17.38
CA SER A 35 14.93 -16.15 -16.70
C SER A 35 15.43 -15.81 -15.30
N ASN A 36 16.17 -14.72 -15.15
CA ASN A 36 16.72 -14.27 -13.86
C ASN A 36 15.63 -13.93 -12.84
N VAL A 37 14.60 -13.19 -13.27
CA VAL A 37 13.53 -12.74 -12.36
C VAL A 37 12.57 -13.87 -11.99
N LEU A 38 12.22 -14.71 -12.96
CA LEU A 38 11.22 -15.78 -12.77
C LEU A 38 11.81 -17.07 -12.25
N GLY A 39 13.14 -17.25 -12.33
CA GLY A 39 13.81 -18.50 -11.98
C GLY A 39 13.47 -19.63 -12.96
N ILE A 40 13.16 -19.33 -14.22
CA ILE A 40 12.88 -20.30 -15.28
C ILE A 40 14.13 -20.58 -16.11
N VAL A 41 14.11 -21.73 -16.81
CA VAL A 41 15.26 -22.18 -17.60
C VAL A 41 15.52 -21.26 -18.79
N LEU A 42 16.76 -20.79 -18.93
CA LEU A 42 17.25 -20.10 -20.09
C LEU A 42 17.74 -21.14 -21.11
N THR A 43 17.14 -21.16 -22.27
CA THR A 43 17.48 -22.05 -23.39
C THR A 43 17.99 -21.25 -24.58
N LYS A 44 18.32 -21.93 -25.67
CA LYS A 44 18.71 -21.31 -26.93
C LYS A 44 17.87 -21.84 -28.08
N ARG A 45 17.52 -20.94 -29.00
CA ARG A 45 16.84 -21.27 -30.25
C ARG A 45 17.76 -20.96 -31.43
N ASN A 46 17.99 -21.97 -32.29
CA ASN A 46 18.74 -21.77 -33.51
C ASN A 46 17.86 -21.05 -34.57
N ASN A 47 18.34 -19.92 -35.06
CA ASN A 47 17.68 -19.10 -36.06
C ASN A 47 18.62 -18.89 -37.27
N GLY A 48 18.70 -19.91 -38.16
CA GLY A 48 19.46 -19.76 -39.38
C GLY A 48 20.99 -19.73 -39.22
N GLY A 49 21.53 -20.32 -38.12
CA GLY A 49 22.97 -20.39 -37.84
C GLY A 49 23.44 -19.59 -36.61
N ASN A 50 22.60 -18.71 -36.07
CA ASN A 50 22.87 -18.02 -34.83
C ASN A 50 21.96 -18.53 -33.72
N ASP A 51 22.55 -18.82 -32.55
CA ASP A 51 21.83 -19.18 -31.34
C ASP A 51 21.36 -17.90 -30.63
N ILE A 52 20.05 -17.81 -30.38
CA ILE A 52 19.43 -16.69 -29.66
C ILE A 52 18.90 -17.25 -28.34
N GLU A 53 19.17 -16.55 -27.23
CA GLU A 53 18.64 -16.89 -25.92
C GLU A 53 17.11 -16.89 -25.96
N LEU A 54 16.52 -17.89 -25.30
CA LEU A 54 15.07 -18.10 -25.21
C LEU A 54 14.70 -18.48 -23.78
N ALA A 55 13.71 -17.80 -23.24
CA ALA A 55 13.01 -18.20 -22.02
C ALA A 55 11.49 -18.12 -22.28
N GLY A 56 10.74 -19.01 -21.70
CA GLY A 56 9.30 -19.01 -21.91
C GLY A 56 8.56 -19.82 -20.85
N PHE A 57 7.27 -19.57 -20.76
CA PHE A 57 6.35 -20.27 -19.86
C PHE A 57 4.99 -20.48 -20.53
N PRO A 58 4.19 -21.47 -20.07
CA PRO A 58 2.86 -21.71 -20.61
C PRO A 58 1.95 -20.49 -20.45
N TYR A 59 1.15 -20.18 -21.48
CA TYR A 59 0.32 -18.97 -21.50
C TYR A 59 -0.69 -18.88 -20.34
N HIS A 60 -1.22 -20.02 -19.91
CA HIS A 60 -2.14 -20.09 -18.77
C HIS A 60 -1.47 -19.75 -17.42
N SER A 61 -0.14 -19.68 -17.39
CA SER A 61 0.65 -19.30 -16.24
C SER A 61 0.99 -17.80 -16.21
N LEU A 62 0.48 -16.99 -17.15
CA LEU A 62 0.72 -15.54 -17.22
C LEU A 62 0.42 -14.87 -15.87
N ASP A 63 -0.71 -15.19 -15.27
CA ASP A 63 -1.17 -14.67 -13.99
C ASP A 63 -0.21 -14.92 -12.82
N ALA A 64 0.64 -15.93 -12.90
CA ALA A 64 1.62 -16.26 -11.87
C ALA A 64 2.99 -15.59 -12.10
N TYR A 65 3.34 -15.34 -13.35
CA TYR A 65 4.66 -14.85 -13.74
C TYR A 65 4.70 -13.35 -14.01
N LEU A 66 3.66 -12.78 -14.64
CA LEU A 66 3.56 -11.35 -14.91
C LEU A 66 3.74 -10.48 -13.65
N PRO A 67 3.11 -10.80 -12.49
CA PRO A 67 3.31 -10.03 -11.27
C PRO A 67 4.76 -9.97 -10.80
N LYS A 68 5.52 -11.02 -11.03
CA LYS A 68 6.94 -11.06 -10.61
C LYS A 68 7.79 -10.12 -11.46
N LEU A 69 7.55 -10.07 -12.77
CA LEU A 69 8.26 -9.17 -13.68
C LEU A 69 7.95 -7.70 -13.37
N VAL A 70 6.66 -7.38 -13.21
CA VAL A 70 6.23 -6.00 -12.93
C VAL A 70 6.72 -5.52 -11.56
N ARG A 71 6.65 -6.37 -10.51
CA ARG A 71 7.19 -6.05 -9.18
C ARG A 71 8.70 -5.92 -9.15
N ALA A 72 9.41 -6.57 -10.07
CA ALA A 72 10.85 -6.39 -10.26
C ALA A 72 11.19 -5.08 -11.01
N GLY A 73 10.18 -4.24 -11.32
CA GLY A 73 10.35 -2.96 -11.98
C GLY A 73 10.39 -3.02 -13.52
N PHE A 74 10.05 -4.15 -14.14
CA PHE A 74 10.06 -4.24 -15.60
C PHE A 74 8.73 -3.81 -16.20
N ARG A 75 8.81 -3.12 -17.33
CA ARG A 75 7.68 -2.92 -18.24
C ARG A 75 7.50 -4.20 -19.05
N VAL A 76 6.28 -4.64 -19.24
CA VAL A 76 5.97 -5.90 -19.92
C VAL A 76 4.95 -5.64 -21.02
N ALA A 77 5.32 -5.89 -22.26
CA ALA A 77 4.42 -5.84 -23.41
C ALA A 77 3.91 -7.26 -23.72
N ILE A 78 2.59 -7.43 -23.75
CA ILE A 78 1.93 -8.68 -24.05
C ILE A 78 1.54 -8.69 -25.52
N CYS A 79 2.06 -9.66 -26.26
CA CYS A 79 1.79 -9.83 -27.69
C CYS A 79 0.97 -11.08 -27.92
N GLU A 80 -0.29 -10.90 -28.33
CA GLU A 80 -1.26 -11.98 -28.57
C GLU A 80 -1.44 -12.31 -30.04
N GLN A 81 -2.00 -13.50 -30.31
CA GLN A 81 -2.44 -13.92 -31.62
C GLN A 81 -3.82 -13.30 -31.92
N LEU A 82 -3.89 -12.40 -32.92
CA LEU A 82 -5.12 -11.67 -33.27
C LEU A 82 -6.05 -12.49 -34.18
N GLU A 83 -5.62 -13.65 -34.65
CA GLU A 83 -6.42 -14.56 -35.50
C GLU A 83 -6.13 -16.03 -35.14
N LYS A 84 -7.11 -16.89 -35.32
CA LYS A 84 -6.93 -18.35 -35.14
C LYS A 84 -6.06 -18.93 -36.28
N PRO A 85 -5.19 -19.93 -35.97
CA PRO A 85 -4.45 -20.65 -37.02
C PRO A 85 -5.38 -21.26 -38.03
N SER A 86 -5.24 -20.93 -39.31
CA SER A 86 -6.05 -21.50 -40.41
C SER A 86 -5.19 -22.28 -41.38
N LYS A 87 -5.74 -23.38 -41.92
CA LYS A 87 -5.08 -24.19 -42.97
C LYS A 87 -4.82 -23.32 -44.22
N GLY A 88 -3.52 -23.00 -44.46
CA GLY A 88 -3.10 -22.17 -45.62
C GLY A 88 -2.34 -20.88 -45.24
N LYS A 89 -2.44 -20.38 -44.02
CA LYS A 89 -1.60 -19.25 -43.56
C LYS A 89 -0.34 -19.75 -42.87
N LYS A 90 0.83 -19.38 -43.39
CA LYS A 90 2.12 -19.76 -42.80
C LYS A 90 2.44 -19.04 -41.51
N VAL A 91 1.86 -17.85 -41.28
CA VAL A 91 2.13 -17.01 -40.15
C VAL A 91 0.83 -16.37 -39.64
N VAL A 92 0.54 -16.53 -38.34
CA VAL A 92 -0.63 -15.92 -37.66
C VAL A 92 -0.32 -14.44 -37.36
N LYS A 93 -1.29 -13.58 -37.61
CA LYS A 93 -1.16 -12.15 -37.27
C LYS A 93 -1.14 -11.99 -35.75
N ARG A 94 -0.17 -11.18 -35.24
CA ARG A 94 -0.01 -10.88 -33.84
C ARG A 94 0.02 -9.38 -33.63
N GLY A 95 -0.34 -8.94 -32.42
CA GLY A 95 -0.29 -7.54 -32.01
C GLY A 95 -0.07 -7.43 -30.51
N ILE A 96 0.46 -6.28 -30.10
CA ILE A 96 0.54 -5.93 -28.69
C ILE A 96 -0.87 -5.57 -28.24
N THR A 97 -1.35 -6.24 -27.21
CA THR A 97 -2.69 -6.02 -26.63
C THR A 97 -2.60 -5.19 -25.36
N ASP A 98 -1.50 -5.30 -24.62
CA ASP A 98 -1.29 -4.65 -23.35
C ASP A 98 0.18 -4.30 -23.14
N VAL A 99 0.42 -3.14 -22.51
CA VAL A 99 1.71 -2.77 -21.96
C VAL A 99 1.53 -2.47 -20.48
N ILE A 100 1.98 -3.40 -19.65
CA ILE A 100 1.81 -3.32 -18.20
C ILE A 100 3.10 -2.80 -17.59
N THR A 101 2.97 -1.77 -16.74
CA THR A 101 4.07 -1.14 -16.03
C THR A 101 3.76 -1.08 -14.53
N PRO A 102 4.74 -0.81 -13.65
CA PRO A 102 4.48 -0.69 -12.22
C PRO A 102 3.38 0.33 -11.88
N GLY A 103 3.30 1.46 -12.61
CA GLY A 103 2.31 2.52 -12.39
C GLY A 103 1.01 2.35 -13.20
N VAL A 104 1.01 1.47 -14.22
CA VAL A 104 -0.15 1.31 -15.11
C VAL A 104 -0.59 -0.14 -15.12
N THR A 105 -1.41 -0.50 -14.18
CA THR A 105 -2.05 -1.82 -14.11
C THR A 105 -3.45 -1.72 -13.52
N THR A 106 -4.36 -2.52 -14.06
CA THR A 106 -5.74 -2.69 -13.56
C THR A 106 -5.99 -4.12 -13.12
N ASP A 107 -4.96 -4.97 -13.14
CA ASP A 107 -5.08 -6.37 -12.72
C ASP A 107 -5.06 -6.49 -11.21
N ASP A 108 -6.15 -6.97 -10.62
CA ASP A 108 -6.33 -7.13 -9.19
C ASP A 108 -5.27 -8.05 -8.54
N LYS A 109 -4.64 -8.95 -9.31
CA LYS A 109 -3.56 -9.83 -8.83
C LYS A 109 -2.23 -9.11 -8.63
N LEU A 110 -2.04 -7.99 -9.33
CA LEU A 110 -0.86 -7.13 -9.23
C LEU A 110 -1.01 -6.09 -8.11
N LEU A 111 -2.24 -5.66 -7.84
CA LEU A 111 -2.56 -4.56 -6.96
C LEU A 111 -2.77 -5.03 -5.51
N ASP A 112 -2.30 -4.22 -4.56
CA ASP A 112 -2.74 -4.32 -3.17
C ASP A 112 -4.15 -3.72 -3.08
N HIS A 113 -5.12 -4.49 -2.59
CA HIS A 113 -6.52 -4.06 -2.52
C HIS A 113 -6.73 -2.82 -1.62
N ARG A 114 -5.91 -2.67 -0.58
CA ARG A 114 -6.02 -1.59 0.40
C ARG A 114 -5.14 -0.38 0.11
N LYS A 115 -4.40 -0.38 -1.01
CA LYS A 115 -3.51 0.71 -1.42
C LYS A 115 -3.83 1.19 -2.81
N ASN A 116 -3.65 2.49 -3.02
CA ASN A 116 -3.63 3.06 -4.37
C ASN A 116 -2.35 2.66 -5.11
N ASN A 117 -2.43 2.62 -6.44
CA ASN A 117 -1.29 2.41 -7.32
C ASN A 117 -1.08 3.66 -8.18
N PHE A 118 -0.40 4.65 -7.62
CA PHE A 118 -0.21 5.92 -8.32
C PHE A 118 0.90 5.85 -9.36
N LEU A 119 0.58 6.32 -10.56
CA LEU A 119 1.51 6.83 -11.56
C LEU A 119 1.64 8.33 -11.32
N ALA A 120 2.86 8.87 -11.26
CA ALA A 120 3.08 10.31 -11.15
C ALA A 120 3.75 10.87 -12.40
N ALA A 121 3.65 12.19 -12.59
CA ALA A 121 4.53 12.92 -13.50
C ALA A 121 5.03 14.19 -12.84
N VAL A 122 6.29 14.55 -13.11
CA VAL A 122 6.93 15.75 -12.55
C VAL A 122 7.44 16.63 -13.69
N ASN A 123 7.08 17.92 -13.63
CA ASN A 123 7.53 18.93 -14.57
C ASN A 123 8.24 20.05 -13.82
N PHE A 124 9.47 20.38 -14.24
CA PHE A 124 10.29 21.44 -13.63
C PHE A 124 10.11 22.75 -14.38
N SER A 125 9.86 23.84 -13.62
CA SER A 125 9.89 25.20 -14.07
C SER A 125 10.88 26.00 -13.21
N PRO A 126 11.39 27.14 -13.64
CA PRO A 126 12.36 27.94 -12.87
C PRO A 126 11.86 28.39 -11.50
N GLN A 127 10.57 28.57 -11.32
CA GLN A 127 9.96 29.11 -10.10
C GLN A 127 9.28 28.05 -9.24
N VAL A 128 8.65 27.07 -9.88
CA VAL A 128 7.85 26.04 -9.19
C VAL A 128 8.01 24.68 -9.88
N ILE A 129 7.77 23.62 -9.16
CA ILE A 129 7.70 22.26 -9.71
C ILE A 129 6.24 21.86 -9.73
N GLY A 130 5.76 21.40 -10.88
CA GLY A 130 4.42 20.82 -11.04
C GLY A 130 4.46 19.30 -10.91
N ILE A 131 3.47 18.76 -10.23
CA ILE A 131 3.30 17.31 -10.08
C ILE A 131 1.87 16.90 -10.38
N SER A 132 1.71 15.73 -10.94
CA SER A 132 0.41 15.07 -11.05
C SER A 132 0.50 13.62 -10.61
N PHE A 133 -0.61 13.08 -10.10
CA PHE A 133 -0.77 11.68 -9.68
C PHE A 133 -2.05 11.14 -10.28
N VAL A 134 -2.00 9.95 -10.88
CA VAL A 134 -3.17 9.23 -11.34
C VAL A 134 -3.14 7.79 -10.84
N ASP A 135 -4.26 7.29 -10.39
CA ASP A 135 -4.48 5.84 -10.18
C ASP A 135 -5.48 5.36 -11.22
N ILE A 136 -4.97 4.67 -12.26
CA ILE A 136 -5.80 4.16 -13.35
C ILE A 136 -6.80 3.09 -12.86
N SER A 137 -6.52 2.43 -11.76
CA SER A 137 -7.40 1.40 -11.21
C SER A 137 -8.63 1.96 -10.48
N THR A 138 -8.59 3.23 -10.04
CA THR A 138 -9.68 3.90 -9.32
C THR A 138 -10.23 5.10 -10.07
N GLY A 139 -9.44 5.71 -10.97
CA GLY A 139 -9.79 6.93 -11.71
C GLY A 139 -9.47 8.22 -10.95
N GLU A 140 -8.76 8.14 -9.84
CA GLU A 140 -8.31 9.32 -9.09
C GLU A 140 -7.21 10.05 -9.86
N PHE A 141 -7.34 11.38 -9.99
CA PHE A 141 -6.37 12.23 -10.67
C PHE A 141 -6.14 13.53 -9.90
N TYR A 142 -4.91 13.73 -9.42
CA TYR A 142 -4.53 14.87 -8.59
C TYR A 142 -3.43 15.69 -9.25
N VAL A 143 -3.45 17.01 -8.99
CA VAL A 143 -2.40 17.94 -9.43
C VAL A 143 -2.02 18.89 -8.31
N SER A 144 -0.76 19.30 -8.29
CA SER A 144 -0.27 20.33 -7.37
C SER A 144 0.97 21.02 -7.92
N GLU A 145 1.22 22.22 -7.42
CA GLU A 145 2.44 22.98 -7.69
C GLU A 145 3.05 23.48 -6.38
N GLY A 146 4.37 23.56 -6.34
CA GLY A 146 5.04 24.09 -5.17
C GLY A 146 6.56 24.03 -5.23
N SER A 147 7.19 24.30 -4.08
CA SER A 147 8.62 24.19 -3.90
C SER A 147 9.09 22.73 -3.97
N GLU A 148 10.38 22.53 -4.16
CA GLU A 148 11.02 21.21 -4.15
C GLU A 148 10.65 20.41 -2.88
N GLN A 149 10.69 21.05 -1.71
CA GLN A 149 10.34 20.41 -0.43
C GLN A 149 8.87 19.95 -0.41
N TYR A 150 7.96 20.76 -0.93
CA TYR A 150 6.54 20.43 -1.00
C TYR A 150 6.27 19.26 -1.96
N ILE A 151 6.89 19.26 -3.13
CA ILE A 151 6.77 18.17 -4.10
C ILE A 151 7.39 16.88 -3.56
N ASN A 152 8.55 16.96 -2.90
CA ASN A 152 9.16 15.81 -2.23
C ASN A 152 8.24 15.20 -1.17
N LYS A 153 7.57 16.04 -0.36
CA LYS A 153 6.52 15.59 0.57
C LYS A 153 5.43 14.80 -0.14
N LEU A 154 4.87 15.34 -1.23
CA LEU A 154 3.81 14.67 -1.98
C LEU A 154 4.26 13.33 -2.57
N LEU A 155 5.45 13.28 -3.19
CA LEU A 155 6.05 12.05 -3.71
C LEU A 155 6.16 10.97 -2.62
N GLN A 156 6.58 11.35 -1.43
CA GLN A 156 6.74 10.41 -0.33
C GLN A 156 5.45 10.03 0.36
N SER A 157 4.45 10.92 0.34
CA SER A 157 3.11 10.64 0.87
C SER A 157 2.33 9.70 -0.04
N PHE A 158 2.31 9.99 -1.34
CA PHE A 158 1.58 9.21 -2.34
C PHE A 158 2.33 7.95 -2.78
N ARG A 159 3.66 7.93 -2.68
CA ARG A 159 4.55 6.80 -3.02
C ARG A 159 4.21 6.20 -4.38
N PRO A 160 4.34 6.98 -5.46
CA PRO A 160 4.01 6.49 -6.79
C PRO A 160 4.88 5.29 -7.16
N SER A 161 4.26 4.29 -7.78
CA SER A 161 4.95 3.09 -8.26
C SER A 161 5.81 3.37 -9.49
N GLU A 162 5.52 4.46 -10.19
CA GLU A 162 6.24 4.90 -11.38
C GLU A 162 6.11 6.42 -11.54
N ILE A 163 7.18 7.07 -12.00
CA ILE A 163 7.21 8.52 -12.23
C ILE A 163 7.63 8.82 -13.66
N VAL A 164 6.79 9.53 -14.37
CA VAL A 164 7.07 10.04 -15.72
C VAL A 164 7.77 11.39 -15.63
N ILE A 165 8.89 11.52 -16.31
CA ILE A 165 9.68 12.74 -16.34
C ILE A 165 10.12 13.08 -17.75
N LYS A 166 10.44 14.36 -17.98
CA LYS A 166 11.07 14.83 -19.19
C LYS A 166 12.50 14.29 -19.27
N LYS A 167 12.91 13.79 -20.43
CA LYS A 167 14.22 13.17 -20.65
C LYS A 167 15.38 14.09 -20.25
N SER A 168 15.31 15.37 -20.61
CA SER A 168 16.31 16.36 -20.24
C SER A 168 16.35 16.69 -18.74
N SER A 169 15.31 16.36 -17.99
CA SER A 169 15.19 16.67 -16.56
C SER A 169 15.60 15.52 -15.65
N LYS A 170 16.03 14.37 -16.18
CA LYS A 170 16.36 13.17 -15.38
C LYS A 170 17.44 13.47 -14.31
N ALA A 171 18.57 14.05 -14.69
CA ALA A 171 19.62 14.37 -13.73
C ALA A 171 19.19 15.38 -12.66
N LEU A 172 18.31 16.32 -13.01
CA LEU A 172 17.74 17.28 -12.07
C LEU A 172 16.77 16.57 -11.09
N PHE A 173 15.95 15.66 -11.59
CA PHE A 173 15.04 14.87 -10.76
C PHE A 173 15.82 14.02 -9.74
N GLU A 174 16.84 13.29 -10.18
CA GLU A 174 17.70 12.46 -9.32
C GLU A 174 18.42 13.30 -8.26
N LYS A 175 18.88 14.50 -8.62
CA LYS A 175 19.48 15.44 -7.67
C LYS A 175 18.51 15.94 -6.60
N CYS A 176 17.26 16.27 -6.96
CA CYS A 176 16.26 16.83 -6.05
C CYS A 176 15.58 15.75 -5.18
N PHE A 177 15.30 14.58 -5.76
CA PHE A 177 14.42 13.58 -5.13
C PHE A 177 15.10 12.22 -4.89
N GLY A 178 16.32 12.03 -5.38
CA GLY A 178 17.10 10.80 -5.27
C GLY A 178 16.82 9.78 -6.37
N GLU A 179 17.61 8.69 -6.38
CA GLU A 179 17.60 7.64 -7.41
C GLU A 179 16.66 6.46 -7.09
N SER A 180 15.98 6.48 -5.94
CA SER A 180 15.19 5.35 -5.45
C SER A 180 13.84 5.17 -6.18
N TYR A 181 13.42 6.14 -6.98
CA TYR A 181 12.17 6.08 -7.71
C TYR A 181 12.32 5.38 -9.06
N TYR A 182 11.33 4.57 -9.42
CA TYR A 182 11.24 4.05 -10.77
C TYR A 182 10.77 5.16 -11.72
N THR A 183 11.67 5.64 -12.57
CA THR A 183 11.42 6.77 -13.49
C THR A 183 11.33 6.32 -14.93
N TYR A 184 10.35 6.87 -15.66
CA TYR A 184 10.22 6.72 -17.10
C TYR A 184 10.40 8.07 -17.81
N CYS A 185 11.31 8.11 -18.80
CA CYS A 185 11.64 9.34 -19.53
C CYS A 185 10.83 9.44 -20.81
N LEU A 186 10.02 10.49 -20.96
CA LEU A 186 9.39 10.87 -22.22
C LEU A 186 10.20 11.95 -22.93
N GLU A 187 10.00 12.05 -24.26
CA GLU A 187 10.64 13.07 -25.09
C GLU A 187 10.18 14.49 -24.70
N ASP A 188 11.06 15.44 -24.83
CA ASP A 188 10.91 16.81 -24.33
C ASP A 188 9.71 17.57 -24.91
N TRP A 189 9.34 17.31 -26.17
CA TRP A 189 8.22 17.98 -26.84
C TRP A 189 6.85 17.66 -26.22
N ILE A 190 6.74 16.53 -25.48
CA ILE A 190 5.51 16.13 -24.81
C ILE A 190 5.21 17.06 -23.61
N PHE A 191 6.26 17.58 -22.97
CA PHE A 191 6.15 18.52 -21.84
C PHE A 191 6.02 19.97 -22.27
N THR A 192 5.18 20.24 -23.25
CA THR A 192 4.83 21.60 -23.69
C THR A 192 3.41 21.95 -23.25
N ASP A 193 3.19 23.19 -22.86
CA ASP A 193 1.90 23.68 -22.38
C ASP A 193 0.79 23.48 -23.43
N GLU A 194 1.03 23.89 -24.67
CA GLU A 194 0.06 23.77 -25.75
C GLU A 194 -0.40 22.31 -25.97
N PHE A 195 0.55 21.39 -26.08
CA PHE A 195 0.24 19.97 -26.32
C PHE A 195 -0.53 19.34 -25.15
N THR A 196 -0.06 19.56 -23.93
CA THR A 196 -0.62 18.94 -22.73
C THR A 196 -1.98 19.50 -22.37
N ARG A 197 -2.17 20.83 -22.57
CA ARG A 197 -3.45 21.49 -22.39
C ARG A 197 -4.49 20.98 -23.39
N GLU A 198 -4.15 20.84 -24.67
CA GLU A 198 -5.04 20.24 -25.68
C GLU A 198 -5.47 18.83 -25.28
N LYS A 199 -4.52 18.01 -24.80
CA LYS A 199 -4.80 16.65 -24.30
C LYS A 199 -5.82 16.66 -23.16
N LEU A 200 -5.63 17.52 -22.16
CA LEU A 200 -6.54 17.65 -21.03
C LEU A 200 -7.94 18.09 -21.45
N LEU A 201 -8.04 19.14 -22.27
CA LEU A 201 -9.33 19.65 -22.77
C LEU A 201 -10.09 18.59 -23.58
N LYS A 202 -9.39 17.87 -24.42
CA LYS A 202 -9.97 16.77 -25.22
C LYS A 202 -10.43 15.61 -24.34
N HIS A 203 -9.60 15.21 -23.34
CA HIS A 203 -9.94 14.13 -22.43
C HIS A 203 -11.17 14.43 -21.60
N PHE A 204 -11.24 15.59 -20.97
CA PHE A 204 -12.38 16.01 -20.14
C PHE A 204 -13.57 16.54 -20.96
N LYS A 205 -13.42 16.70 -22.28
CA LYS A 205 -14.44 17.26 -23.20
C LYS A 205 -14.94 18.63 -22.75
N VAL A 206 -14.05 19.51 -22.33
CA VAL A 206 -14.34 20.86 -21.83
C VAL A 206 -13.59 21.93 -22.65
N LEU A 207 -14.08 23.16 -22.61
CA LEU A 207 -13.45 24.31 -23.28
C LEU A 207 -12.33 24.95 -22.42
N ASN A 208 -12.36 24.79 -21.11
CA ASN A 208 -11.35 25.26 -20.18
C ASN A 208 -11.36 24.41 -18.91
N LEU A 209 -10.33 24.55 -18.07
CA LEU A 209 -10.15 23.77 -16.84
C LEU A 209 -10.63 24.50 -15.57
N LYS A 210 -11.30 25.66 -15.71
CA LYS A 210 -11.81 26.48 -14.57
C LYS A 210 -12.74 25.70 -13.67
N GLY A 211 -13.62 24.89 -14.27
CA GLY A 211 -14.58 24.05 -13.52
C GLY A 211 -13.93 23.04 -12.59
N PHE A 212 -12.68 22.65 -12.83
CA PHE A 212 -11.88 21.77 -11.98
C PHE A 212 -11.01 22.54 -10.98
N GLY A 213 -10.95 23.88 -11.06
CA GLY A 213 -10.12 24.71 -10.18
C GLY A 213 -8.61 24.60 -10.44
N VAL A 214 -8.21 24.18 -11.64
CA VAL A 214 -6.79 23.94 -12.01
C VAL A 214 -6.31 24.83 -13.16
N GLU A 215 -7.11 25.79 -13.62
CA GLU A 215 -6.79 26.66 -14.76
C GLU A 215 -5.45 27.40 -14.61
N ASP A 216 -5.14 27.85 -13.38
CA ASP A 216 -3.96 28.65 -13.07
C ASP A 216 -2.70 27.79 -12.79
N LEU A 217 -2.84 26.46 -12.71
CA LEU A 217 -1.76 25.53 -12.40
C LEU A 217 -1.09 25.00 -13.67
N ILE A 218 -0.44 25.90 -14.42
CA ILE A 218 0.10 25.60 -15.76
C ILE A 218 1.18 24.51 -15.71
N VAL A 219 2.09 24.58 -14.72
CA VAL A 219 3.23 23.65 -14.62
C VAL A 219 2.74 22.22 -14.29
N SER A 220 1.71 22.10 -13.45
CA SER A 220 1.11 20.80 -13.15
C SER A 220 0.15 20.29 -14.23
N GLN A 221 -0.48 21.19 -15.03
CA GLN A 221 -1.21 20.79 -16.23
C GLN A 221 -0.29 20.07 -17.22
N VAL A 222 0.94 20.58 -17.39
CA VAL A 222 1.94 19.91 -18.23
C VAL A 222 2.25 18.50 -17.71
N ALA A 223 2.44 18.34 -16.43
CA ALA A 223 2.63 17.03 -15.83
C ALA A 223 1.39 16.11 -16.01
N ALA A 224 0.18 16.66 -15.83
CA ALA A 224 -1.06 15.90 -16.00
C ALA A 224 -1.31 15.46 -17.46
N GLY A 225 -1.08 16.35 -18.42
CA GLY A 225 -1.23 16.02 -19.83
C GLY A 225 -0.18 15.01 -20.33
N SER A 226 1.04 15.03 -19.76
CA SER A 226 2.06 14.02 -20.06
C SER A 226 1.68 12.62 -19.55
N ILE A 227 0.98 12.52 -18.41
CA ILE A 227 0.39 11.26 -17.94
C ILE A 227 -0.64 10.73 -18.93
N LEU A 228 -1.57 11.56 -19.40
CA LEU A 228 -2.58 11.12 -20.38
C LEU A 228 -1.94 10.61 -21.67
N TYR A 229 -0.89 11.28 -22.14
CA TYR A 229 -0.12 10.79 -23.28
C TYR A 229 0.55 9.44 -22.98
N TYR A 230 1.16 9.30 -21.80
CA TYR A 230 1.78 8.04 -21.38
C TYR A 230 0.80 6.89 -21.32
N LEU A 231 -0.41 7.11 -20.78
CA LEU A 231 -1.47 6.11 -20.76
C LEU A 231 -1.88 5.66 -22.17
N GLU A 232 -1.94 6.57 -23.15
CA GLU A 232 -2.18 6.21 -24.55
C GLU A 232 -1.07 5.31 -25.10
N THR A 233 0.19 5.56 -24.78
CA THR A 233 1.35 4.75 -25.24
C THR A 233 1.41 3.36 -24.59
N THR A 234 0.68 3.15 -23.51
CA THR A 234 0.57 1.85 -22.81
C THR A 234 -0.71 1.09 -23.17
N GLU A 235 -1.26 1.34 -24.37
CA GLU A 235 -2.48 0.70 -24.91
C GLU A 235 -3.75 0.95 -24.05
N ASN A 236 -3.73 1.99 -23.19
CA ASN A 236 -4.91 2.44 -22.46
C ASN A 236 -5.57 3.63 -23.16
N HIS A 237 -6.15 3.39 -24.34
CA HIS A 237 -6.61 4.42 -25.27
C HIS A 237 -7.83 5.22 -24.80
N ASN A 238 -8.59 4.75 -23.81
CA ASN A 238 -9.87 5.38 -23.45
C ASN A 238 -10.14 5.40 -21.94
N PRO A 239 -9.28 6.04 -21.11
CA PRO A 239 -9.46 6.05 -19.66
C PRO A 239 -10.55 7.05 -19.23
N THR A 240 -11.78 6.94 -19.79
CA THR A 240 -12.89 7.88 -19.51
C THR A 240 -13.42 7.82 -18.08
N HIS A 241 -13.04 6.79 -17.31
CA HIS A 241 -13.29 6.75 -15.86
C HIS A 241 -12.44 7.78 -15.09
N ILE A 242 -11.36 8.30 -15.66
CA ILE A 242 -10.67 9.48 -15.14
C ILE A 242 -11.51 10.69 -15.52
N SER A 243 -12.61 10.91 -14.80
CA SER A 243 -13.65 11.87 -15.17
C SER A 243 -13.40 13.27 -14.62
N GLN A 244 -12.47 13.43 -13.69
CA GLN A 244 -12.16 14.71 -13.05
C GLN A 244 -10.69 14.78 -12.63
N ILE A 245 -10.20 16.00 -12.53
CA ILE A 245 -8.89 16.34 -12.01
C ILE A 245 -9.04 17.24 -10.78
N SER A 246 -8.34 16.94 -9.70
CA SER A 246 -8.49 17.63 -8.42
C SER A 246 -7.18 18.27 -7.98
N LYS A 247 -7.24 19.51 -7.53
CA LYS A 247 -6.10 20.21 -6.93
C LYS A 247 -5.85 19.72 -5.51
N ILE A 248 -4.60 19.40 -5.18
CA ILE A 248 -4.14 19.28 -3.79
C ILE A 248 -3.68 20.68 -3.37
N ALA A 249 -4.53 21.39 -2.65
CA ALA A 249 -4.21 22.72 -2.14
C ALA A 249 -3.48 22.62 -0.80
N SER A 250 -2.27 23.18 -0.71
CA SER A 250 -1.47 23.17 0.52
C SER A 250 -2.17 23.85 1.69
N GLU A 251 -3.06 24.82 1.40
CA GLU A 251 -3.81 25.56 2.40
C GLU A 251 -5.03 24.80 2.96
N GLU A 252 -5.35 23.62 2.43
CA GLU A 252 -6.48 22.81 2.91
C GLU A 252 -6.06 21.68 3.84
N TYR A 253 -4.75 21.35 3.88
CA TYR A 253 -4.26 20.16 4.58
C TYR A 253 -3.05 20.48 5.46
N VAL A 254 -2.95 19.76 6.57
CA VAL A 254 -1.80 19.83 7.48
C VAL A 254 -0.52 19.52 6.75
N TRP A 255 0.47 20.37 6.96
CA TRP A 255 1.79 20.13 6.42
C TRP A 255 2.59 19.20 7.35
N MET A 256 3.08 18.12 6.78
CA MET A 256 4.00 17.16 7.42
C MET A 256 5.11 16.84 6.44
N ASP A 257 6.35 16.84 6.89
CA ASP A 257 7.46 16.36 6.07
C ASP A 257 7.55 14.83 6.07
N ARG A 258 8.46 14.31 5.25
CA ARG A 258 8.70 12.86 5.13
C ARG A 258 9.12 12.22 6.45
N PHE A 259 9.92 12.97 7.22
CA PHE A 259 10.46 12.49 8.48
C PHE A 259 9.35 12.37 9.51
N THR A 260 8.45 13.34 9.54
CA THR A 260 7.26 13.32 10.41
C THR A 260 6.35 12.13 10.13
N ILE A 261 6.01 11.86 8.86
CA ILE A 261 5.16 10.71 8.49
C ILE A 261 5.81 9.39 8.93
N ARG A 262 7.13 9.27 8.74
CA ARG A 262 7.90 8.09 9.13
C ARG A 262 8.05 7.99 10.66
N ASN A 263 8.46 9.08 11.32
CA ASN A 263 8.76 9.09 12.75
C ASN A 263 7.50 8.89 13.62
N LEU A 264 6.34 9.34 13.13
CA LEU A 264 5.05 9.09 13.77
C LEU A 264 4.47 7.70 13.40
N GLU A 265 5.13 6.94 12.52
CA GLU A 265 4.67 5.63 12.05
C GLU A 265 3.21 5.65 11.60
N LEU A 266 2.83 6.65 10.79
CA LEU A 266 1.45 6.84 10.37
C LEU A 266 0.94 5.70 9.49
N ILE A 267 1.75 5.30 8.51
CA ILE A 267 1.37 4.36 7.45
C ILE A 267 2.08 3.02 7.60
N ASP A 268 3.39 3.05 7.87
CA ASP A 268 4.22 1.85 8.04
C ASP A 268 4.98 1.95 9.35
N SER A 269 5.23 0.81 9.98
CA SER A 269 6.08 0.75 11.18
C SER A 269 7.56 0.76 10.81
N LEU A 270 8.40 1.34 11.68
CA LEU A 270 9.86 1.32 11.56
C LEU A 270 10.44 -0.07 11.86
N HIS A 271 9.74 -0.87 12.64
CA HIS A 271 10.15 -2.22 13.02
C HIS A 271 9.22 -3.26 12.40
N PRO A 272 9.74 -4.42 11.96
CA PRO A 272 8.92 -5.47 11.35
C PRO A 272 7.78 -5.98 12.25
N GLU A 273 8.00 -6.01 13.56
CA GLU A 273 7.01 -6.44 14.57
C GLU A 273 6.18 -5.29 15.13
N GLY A 274 6.48 -4.05 14.72
CA GLY A 274 5.77 -2.86 15.16
C GLY A 274 4.42 -2.70 14.45
N SER A 275 3.59 -1.82 14.99
CA SER A 275 2.32 -1.42 14.37
C SER A 275 2.32 0.07 14.05
N SER A 276 1.67 0.43 12.95
CA SER A 276 1.45 1.82 12.55
C SER A 276 0.08 2.32 12.97
N LEU A 277 -0.12 3.64 12.95
CA LEU A 277 -1.41 4.24 13.31
C LEU A 277 -2.53 3.76 12.39
N ILE A 278 -2.27 3.60 11.07
CA ILE A 278 -3.29 3.12 10.14
C ILE A 278 -3.79 1.73 10.49
N GLN A 279 -2.93 0.84 10.99
CA GLN A 279 -3.36 -0.51 11.39
C GLN A 279 -4.33 -0.50 12.58
N ILE A 280 -4.29 0.52 13.41
CA ILE A 280 -5.24 0.71 14.51
C ILE A 280 -6.57 1.28 14.01
N LEU A 281 -6.50 2.28 13.12
CA LEU A 281 -7.68 3.03 12.66
C LEU A 281 -8.40 2.36 11.48
N ASP A 282 -7.70 1.57 10.63
CA ASP A 282 -8.30 0.91 9.47
C ASP A 282 -9.07 -0.34 9.88
N GLN A 283 -10.28 -0.11 10.36
CA GLN A 283 -11.30 -1.13 10.59
C GLN A 283 -12.34 -1.12 9.46
N CYS A 284 -12.00 -0.53 8.30
CA CYS A 284 -12.86 -0.47 7.13
C CYS A 284 -13.25 -1.87 6.63
N LYS A 285 -14.46 -2.01 6.14
CA LYS A 285 -15.02 -3.24 5.60
C LYS A 285 -14.80 -3.37 4.10
N THR A 286 -14.50 -2.26 3.42
CA THR A 286 -14.28 -2.22 1.97
C THR A 286 -12.85 -1.79 1.64
N PRO A 287 -12.28 -2.28 0.53
CA PRO A 287 -10.96 -1.81 0.06
C PRO A 287 -10.93 -0.30 -0.24
N MET A 288 -12.02 0.25 -0.80
CA MET A 288 -12.14 1.68 -1.12
C MET A 288 -12.11 2.54 0.15
N GLY A 289 -12.77 2.12 1.24
CA GLY A 289 -12.67 2.80 2.53
C GLY A 289 -11.25 2.80 3.07
N SER A 290 -10.54 1.68 3.01
CA SER A 290 -9.13 1.60 3.44
C SER A 290 -8.22 2.53 2.63
N ARG A 291 -8.40 2.65 1.31
CA ARG A 291 -7.67 3.60 0.45
C ARG A 291 -7.97 5.05 0.83
N LEU A 292 -9.23 5.38 1.01
CA LEU A 292 -9.65 6.72 1.41
C LEU A 292 -9.12 7.10 2.80
N LEU A 293 -9.18 6.20 3.77
CA LEU A 293 -8.65 6.43 5.12
C LEU A 293 -7.15 6.71 5.10
N ARG A 294 -6.40 5.95 4.32
CA ARG A 294 -4.96 6.18 4.11
C ARG A 294 -4.69 7.58 3.57
N ARG A 295 -5.49 8.03 2.61
CA ARG A 295 -5.40 9.39 2.07
C ARG A 295 -5.75 10.45 3.11
N TRP A 296 -6.80 10.26 3.91
CA TRP A 296 -7.15 11.20 4.99
C TRP A 296 -6.02 11.34 6.01
N MET A 297 -5.31 10.25 6.29
CA MET A 297 -4.21 10.25 7.25
C MET A 297 -2.98 11.04 6.76
N ILE A 298 -2.67 11.01 5.48
CA ILE A 298 -1.56 11.79 4.91
C ILE A 298 -1.93 13.23 4.55
N LEU A 299 -3.23 13.51 4.45
CA LEU A 299 -3.81 14.82 4.16
C LEU A 299 -4.88 15.20 5.20
N PRO A 300 -4.49 15.41 6.49
CA PRO A 300 -5.43 15.86 7.52
C PRO A 300 -5.97 17.25 7.22
N LEU A 301 -7.21 17.52 7.59
CA LEU A 301 -7.92 18.75 7.24
C LEU A 301 -7.50 19.95 8.11
N LEU A 302 -7.51 21.15 7.49
CA LEU A 302 -7.39 22.43 8.20
C LEU A 302 -8.75 23.12 8.41
N LYS A 303 -9.75 22.79 7.60
CA LYS A 303 -11.08 23.43 7.67
C LYS A 303 -11.90 22.82 8.82
N ILE A 304 -12.08 23.61 9.88
CA ILE A 304 -12.77 23.18 11.11
C ILE A 304 -14.20 22.66 10.83
N ASN A 305 -14.92 23.29 9.89
CA ASN A 305 -16.28 22.86 9.56
C ASN A 305 -16.31 21.43 9.02
N LYS A 306 -15.40 21.09 8.11
CA LYS A 306 -15.30 19.72 7.55
C LYS A 306 -14.88 18.70 8.59
N ILE A 307 -13.99 19.08 9.53
CA ILE A 307 -13.60 18.24 10.64
C ILE A 307 -14.79 17.98 11.56
N GLN A 308 -15.53 19.04 11.90
CA GLN A 308 -16.70 18.95 12.78
C GLN A 308 -17.83 18.13 12.17
N GLU A 309 -18.07 18.23 10.85
CA GLU A 309 -19.02 17.39 10.13
C GLU A 309 -18.68 15.90 10.30
N ARG A 310 -17.41 15.49 10.11
CA ARG A 310 -16.97 14.11 10.33
C ARG A 310 -17.12 13.68 11.79
N LEU A 311 -16.67 14.51 12.73
CA LEU A 311 -16.79 14.23 14.16
C LEU A 311 -18.25 14.06 14.61
N ASN A 312 -19.16 14.86 14.07
CA ASN A 312 -20.59 14.75 14.39
C ASN A 312 -21.19 13.44 13.84
N ALA A 313 -20.83 13.08 12.60
CA ALA A 313 -21.28 11.82 12.01
C ALA A 313 -20.72 10.60 12.79
N VAL A 314 -19.47 10.63 13.20
CA VAL A 314 -18.88 9.59 14.08
C VAL A 314 -19.64 9.54 15.41
N ASP A 315 -19.89 10.67 16.05
CA ASP A 315 -20.58 10.77 17.34
C ASP A 315 -22.01 10.17 17.26
N SER A 316 -22.72 10.50 16.17
CA SER A 316 -24.07 9.98 15.94
C SER A 316 -24.11 8.46 15.79
N LEU A 317 -23.07 7.86 15.20
CA LEU A 317 -22.95 6.40 15.08
C LEU A 317 -22.43 5.74 16.36
N VAL A 318 -21.54 6.40 17.11
CA VAL A 318 -21.08 5.91 18.42
C VAL A 318 -22.26 5.77 19.40
N THR A 319 -23.20 6.72 19.37
CA THR A 319 -24.39 6.68 20.23
C THR A 319 -25.43 5.64 19.81
N GLN A 320 -25.39 5.16 18.55
CA GLN A 320 -26.34 4.21 17.95
C GLN A 320 -25.63 2.91 17.54
N SER A 321 -25.18 2.12 18.49
CA SER A 321 -24.36 0.93 18.26
C SER A 321 -25.01 -0.10 17.31
N GLU A 322 -26.31 -0.34 17.44
CA GLU A 322 -27.05 -1.28 16.58
C GLU A 322 -27.02 -0.83 15.11
N LEU A 323 -27.20 0.49 14.88
CA LEU A 323 -27.11 1.06 13.55
C LEU A 323 -25.70 0.96 12.97
N LEU A 324 -24.69 1.22 13.80
CA LEU A 324 -23.28 1.08 13.39
C LEU A 324 -22.98 -0.35 12.95
N ASP A 325 -23.40 -1.34 13.70
CA ASP A 325 -23.18 -2.75 13.38
C ASP A 325 -23.93 -3.14 12.09
N ASP A 326 -25.20 -2.75 11.93
CA ASP A 326 -25.98 -3.01 10.70
C ASP A 326 -25.32 -2.38 9.47
N LEU A 327 -24.86 -1.13 9.55
CA LEU A 327 -24.15 -0.47 8.45
C LEU A 327 -22.83 -1.19 8.12
N ARG A 328 -22.06 -1.60 9.11
CA ARG A 328 -20.79 -2.32 8.92
C ARG A 328 -21.00 -3.71 8.29
N ASP A 329 -22.03 -4.42 8.70
CA ASP A 329 -22.38 -5.73 8.12
C ASP A 329 -22.81 -5.58 6.66
N ARG A 330 -23.58 -4.55 6.33
CA ARG A 330 -23.96 -4.24 4.95
C ARG A 330 -22.74 -3.85 4.11
N LEU A 331 -21.85 -3.00 4.64
CA LEU A 331 -20.62 -2.60 3.95
C LEU A 331 -19.70 -3.79 3.67
N HIS A 332 -19.65 -4.79 4.56
CA HIS A 332 -18.87 -6.01 4.35
C HIS A 332 -19.31 -6.83 3.12
N LEU A 333 -20.54 -6.66 2.68
CA LEU A 333 -21.07 -7.35 1.50
C LEU A 333 -20.61 -6.75 0.17
N PHE A 334 -19.99 -5.55 0.18
CA PHE A 334 -19.51 -4.90 -1.03
C PHE A 334 -18.11 -5.36 -1.40
N GLY A 335 -17.91 -5.56 -2.71
CA GLY A 335 -16.57 -5.69 -3.28
C GLY A 335 -15.94 -4.34 -3.57
N ASP A 336 -14.83 -4.36 -4.30
CA ASP A 336 -14.11 -3.16 -4.74
C ASP A 336 -14.82 -2.51 -5.94
N MET A 337 -15.80 -1.66 -5.66
CA MET A 337 -16.61 -1.03 -6.70
C MET A 337 -15.80 -0.02 -7.53
N GLU A 338 -14.84 0.70 -6.94
CA GLU A 338 -14.00 1.64 -7.68
C GLU A 338 -13.23 0.94 -8.79
N ARG A 339 -12.55 -0.18 -8.46
CA ARG A 339 -11.76 -0.94 -9.43
C ARG A 339 -12.62 -1.67 -10.45
N LEU A 340 -13.82 -2.10 -10.08
CA LEU A 340 -14.74 -2.69 -11.05
C LEU A 340 -15.22 -1.66 -12.08
N VAL A 341 -15.55 -0.46 -11.63
CA VAL A 341 -16.04 0.62 -12.50
C VAL A 341 -14.98 1.08 -13.48
N SER A 342 -13.70 1.14 -13.07
CA SER A 342 -12.59 1.54 -13.95
C SER A 342 -12.37 0.58 -15.14
N LYS A 343 -12.77 -0.70 -15.01
CA LYS A 343 -12.65 -1.69 -16.08
C LYS A 343 -13.68 -1.51 -17.22
N ILE A 344 -14.80 -0.78 -16.97
CA ILE A 344 -15.86 -0.57 -17.97
C ILE A 344 -15.31 0.20 -19.18
N PRO A 345 -14.74 1.41 -19.06
CA PRO A 345 -14.24 2.16 -20.21
C PRO A 345 -13.06 1.52 -20.90
N LEU A 346 -12.29 0.73 -20.17
CA LEU A 346 -11.13 0.01 -20.70
C LEU A 346 -11.54 -1.29 -21.45
N LEU A 347 -12.84 -1.61 -21.49
CA LEU A 347 -13.39 -2.82 -22.09
C LEU A 347 -12.77 -4.11 -21.51
N ARG A 348 -12.35 -4.07 -20.24
CA ARG A 348 -11.67 -5.18 -19.54
C ARG A 348 -12.56 -5.85 -18.48
N ILE A 349 -13.83 -5.45 -18.41
CA ILE A 349 -14.78 -6.03 -17.46
C ILE A 349 -15.33 -7.37 -17.98
N SER A 350 -15.36 -8.37 -17.13
CA SER A 350 -15.91 -9.70 -17.44
C SER A 350 -17.43 -9.76 -17.13
N PRO A 351 -18.16 -10.75 -17.72
CA PRO A 351 -19.57 -10.93 -17.41
C PRO A 351 -19.87 -11.13 -15.93
N ARG A 352 -19.01 -11.82 -15.21
CA ARG A 352 -19.14 -12.03 -13.77
C ARG A 352 -18.92 -10.75 -12.96
N GLU A 353 -17.99 -9.91 -13.38
CA GLU A 353 -17.76 -8.60 -12.75
C GLU A 353 -18.94 -7.64 -13.00
N VAL A 354 -19.60 -7.72 -14.16
CA VAL A 354 -20.86 -6.99 -14.40
C VAL A 354 -21.97 -7.43 -13.44
N LEU A 355 -22.08 -8.74 -13.15
CA LEU A 355 -22.99 -9.22 -12.11
C LEU A 355 -22.61 -8.72 -10.71
N HIS A 356 -21.32 -8.58 -10.41
CA HIS A 356 -20.90 -7.96 -9.14
C HIS A 356 -21.36 -6.50 -9.04
N ILE A 357 -21.33 -5.74 -10.14
CA ILE A 357 -21.88 -4.37 -10.16
C ILE A 357 -23.38 -4.40 -9.89
N LYS A 358 -24.17 -5.26 -10.59
CA LYS A 358 -25.60 -5.43 -10.33
C LYS A 358 -25.88 -5.71 -8.85
N ASN A 359 -25.17 -6.68 -8.29
CA ASN A 359 -25.35 -7.10 -6.90
C ASN A 359 -24.99 -5.97 -5.91
N ASN A 360 -23.99 -5.15 -6.21
CA ASN A 360 -23.65 -3.98 -5.43
C ASN A 360 -24.76 -2.91 -5.51
N LEU A 361 -25.33 -2.65 -6.68
CA LEU A 361 -26.46 -1.72 -6.84
C LEU A 361 -27.68 -2.11 -6.01
N LEU A 362 -28.05 -3.39 -5.98
CA LEU A 362 -29.13 -3.91 -5.16
C LEU A 362 -28.88 -3.68 -3.65
N LYS A 363 -27.64 -3.78 -3.20
CA LYS A 363 -27.25 -3.57 -1.80
C LYS A 363 -27.20 -2.10 -1.40
N LEU A 364 -27.07 -1.18 -2.36
CA LEU A 364 -27.03 0.27 -2.09
C LEU A 364 -28.35 0.80 -1.57
N LYS A 365 -29.49 0.32 -2.09
CA LYS A 365 -30.81 0.85 -1.78
C LYS A 365 -31.13 0.87 -0.27
N PRO A 366 -30.96 -0.23 0.49
CA PRO A 366 -31.21 -0.21 1.92
C PRO A 366 -30.23 0.72 2.68
N ILE A 367 -28.99 0.86 2.26
CA ILE A 367 -28.05 1.81 2.89
C ILE A 367 -28.52 3.25 2.65
N LYS A 368 -28.89 3.59 1.42
CA LYS A 368 -29.44 4.91 1.08
C LYS A 368 -30.66 5.26 1.93
N GLU A 369 -31.60 4.33 2.12
CA GLU A 369 -32.81 4.52 2.92
C GLU A 369 -32.49 4.77 4.40
N ILE A 370 -31.51 4.05 4.95
CA ILE A 370 -31.05 4.22 6.33
C ILE A 370 -30.43 5.60 6.51
N LEU A 371 -29.49 5.96 5.65
CA LEU A 371 -28.78 7.25 5.72
C LEU A 371 -29.72 8.45 5.49
N ALA A 372 -30.67 8.33 4.57
CA ALA A 372 -31.63 9.40 4.28
C ALA A 372 -32.57 9.72 5.46
N LYS A 373 -32.85 8.73 6.31
CA LYS A 373 -33.69 8.88 7.52
C LYS A 373 -32.90 9.33 8.74
N HIS A 374 -31.59 9.32 8.67
CA HIS A 374 -30.73 9.71 9.79
C HIS A 374 -30.77 11.21 10.04
N SER A 375 -30.53 11.65 11.29
CA SER A 375 -30.57 13.06 11.66
C SER A 375 -29.29 13.85 11.33
N ASP A 376 -28.18 13.16 11.14
CA ASP A 376 -26.88 13.79 10.86
C ASP A 376 -26.80 14.30 9.41
N PRO A 377 -26.40 15.59 9.19
CA PRO A 377 -26.35 16.20 7.86
C PRO A 377 -25.35 15.53 6.89
N LEU A 378 -24.20 15.05 7.39
CA LEU A 378 -23.19 14.40 6.55
C LEU A 378 -23.71 13.06 6.03
N LEU A 379 -24.34 12.26 6.90
CA LEU A 379 -24.95 11.00 6.51
C LEU A 379 -26.10 11.18 5.51
N GLN A 380 -26.94 12.21 5.69
CA GLN A 380 -27.96 12.58 4.69
C GLN A 380 -27.33 13.03 3.37
N TYR A 381 -26.27 13.81 3.41
CA TYR A 381 -25.53 14.21 2.22
C TYR A 381 -24.97 13.00 1.46
N LEU A 382 -24.37 12.03 2.16
CA LEU A 382 -23.91 10.78 1.53
C LEU A 382 -25.08 10.02 0.88
N ALA A 383 -26.26 9.95 1.54
CA ALA A 383 -27.45 9.37 0.95
C ALA A 383 -27.86 10.06 -0.37
N SER A 384 -27.74 11.39 -0.43
CA SER A 384 -28.07 12.17 -1.64
C SER A 384 -27.12 11.91 -2.80
N LYS A 385 -25.88 11.51 -2.52
CA LYS A 385 -24.87 11.15 -3.53
C LYS A 385 -25.04 9.75 -4.09
N ILE A 386 -25.73 8.87 -3.36
CA ILE A 386 -25.97 7.50 -3.82
C ILE A 386 -27.07 7.49 -4.90
N ASN A 387 -26.69 7.02 -6.09
CA ASN A 387 -27.58 6.81 -7.22
C ASN A 387 -27.90 5.31 -7.35
N GLY A 388 -29.20 4.96 -7.38
CA GLY A 388 -29.63 3.55 -7.50
C GLY A 388 -29.31 2.91 -8.85
N CYS A 389 -29.13 3.72 -9.91
CA CYS A 389 -28.89 3.27 -11.29
C CYS A 389 -29.87 2.15 -11.72
N GLU A 390 -31.17 2.32 -11.41
CA GLU A 390 -32.20 1.28 -11.56
C GLU A 390 -32.30 0.77 -13.01
N ALA A 391 -32.16 1.67 -14.00
CA ALA A 391 -32.19 1.27 -15.41
C ALA A 391 -30.99 0.39 -15.79
N LEU A 392 -29.82 0.63 -15.19
CA LEU A 392 -28.64 -0.21 -15.38
C LEU A 392 -28.83 -1.59 -14.75
N GLU A 393 -29.34 -1.62 -13.51
CA GLU A 393 -29.61 -2.86 -12.76
C GLU A 393 -30.61 -3.75 -13.54
N GLU A 394 -31.71 -3.13 -14.03
CA GLU A 394 -32.71 -3.82 -14.84
C GLU A 394 -32.13 -4.35 -16.15
N GLN A 395 -31.30 -3.55 -16.84
CA GLN A 395 -30.69 -3.95 -18.10
C GLN A 395 -29.73 -5.14 -17.92
N ILE A 396 -28.88 -5.10 -16.87
CA ILE A 396 -27.97 -6.24 -16.57
C ILE A 396 -28.80 -7.48 -16.24
N SER A 397 -29.86 -7.34 -15.43
CA SER A 397 -30.71 -8.47 -15.03
C SER A 397 -31.46 -9.11 -16.22
N LYS A 398 -31.84 -8.31 -17.21
CA LYS A 398 -32.46 -8.81 -18.44
C LYS A 398 -31.47 -9.52 -19.38
N GLN A 399 -30.21 -9.09 -19.38
CA GLN A 399 -29.24 -9.55 -20.38
C GLN A 399 -28.33 -10.67 -19.90
N ILE A 400 -27.86 -10.63 -18.63
CA ILE A 400 -26.82 -11.51 -18.12
C ILE A 400 -27.42 -12.59 -17.22
N LYS A 401 -27.04 -13.85 -17.43
CA LYS A 401 -27.39 -14.98 -16.54
C LYS A 401 -26.71 -14.82 -15.17
N ASP A 402 -27.39 -15.19 -14.08
CA ASP A 402 -26.84 -15.09 -12.72
C ASP A 402 -25.61 -15.99 -12.48
N ASP A 403 -25.47 -17.05 -13.25
CA ASP A 403 -24.36 -18.00 -13.22
C ASP A 403 -23.32 -17.78 -14.36
N ALA A 404 -23.33 -16.60 -14.98
CA ALA A 404 -22.47 -16.27 -16.10
C ALA A 404 -20.97 -16.55 -15.79
N PRO A 405 -20.22 -17.12 -16.75
CA PRO A 405 -18.79 -17.41 -16.60
C PRO A 405 -17.95 -16.14 -16.63
N ASN A 406 -16.68 -16.23 -16.19
CA ASN A 406 -15.74 -15.11 -16.28
C ASN A 406 -15.37 -14.71 -17.71
N GLN A 407 -15.39 -15.67 -18.64
CA GLN A 407 -14.96 -15.46 -20.04
C GLN A 407 -15.99 -16.02 -21.02
N ILE A 408 -16.19 -15.31 -22.14
CA ILE A 408 -17.07 -15.71 -23.22
C ILE A 408 -16.35 -16.73 -24.12
N ILE A 409 -15.93 -17.85 -23.56
CA ILE A 409 -15.28 -18.95 -24.32
C ILE A 409 -16.27 -20.06 -24.66
N LYS A 410 -17.29 -20.22 -23.82
CA LYS A 410 -18.40 -21.16 -23.98
C LYS A 410 -19.70 -20.39 -23.84
N SER A 411 -20.74 -20.83 -24.55
CA SER A 411 -22.09 -20.25 -24.43
C SER A 411 -22.57 -20.25 -22.96
N GLY A 412 -23.44 -19.30 -22.63
CA GLY A 412 -24.08 -19.23 -21.30
C GLY A 412 -23.95 -17.89 -20.56
N VAL A 413 -23.59 -16.83 -21.26
CA VAL A 413 -23.49 -15.48 -20.69
C VAL A 413 -24.84 -14.76 -20.70
N ILE A 414 -25.54 -14.82 -21.84
CA ILE A 414 -26.77 -14.03 -22.07
C ILE A 414 -28.00 -14.83 -21.62
N GLN A 415 -28.97 -14.13 -20.98
CA GLN A 415 -30.25 -14.70 -20.54
C GLN A 415 -31.00 -15.36 -21.70
N ASP A 416 -31.71 -16.46 -21.39
CA ASP A 416 -32.62 -17.10 -22.32
C ASP A 416 -33.84 -16.21 -22.54
N GLY A 417 -34.34 -16.10 -23.79
CA GLY A 417 -35.42 -15.20 -24.15
C GLY A 417 -35.00 -13.75 -24.46
N PHE A 418 -33.74 -13.38 -24.29
CA PHE A 418 -33.25 -12.06 -24.62
C PHE A 418 -33.10 -11.82 -26.13
N SER A 419 -32.57 -12.80 -26.86
CA SER A 419 -32.38 -12.72 -28.30
C SER A 419 -32.96 -13.98 -29.00
N LYS A 420 -33.94 -13.77 -29.87
CA LYS A 420 -34.54 -14.86 -30.64
C LYS A 420 -33.51 -15.64 -31.48
N GLU A 421 -32.56 -14.92 -32.11
CA GLU A 421 -31.49 -15.56 -32.90
C GLU A 421 -30.63 -16.45 -32.04
N LEU A 422 -30.26 -15.98 -30.82
CA LEU A 422 -29.44 -16.73 -29.88
C LEU A 422 -30.18 -17.98 -29.37
N ASP A 423 -31.46 -17.84 -29.07
CA ASP A 423 -32.30 -18.97 -28.61
C ASP A 423 -32.50 -20.04 -29.68
N GLU A 424 -32.71 -19.62 -30.92
CA GLU A 424 -32.78 -20.58 -32.08
C GLU A 424 -31.47 -21.32 -32.27
N LEU A 425 -30.32 -20.64 -32.17
CA LEU A 425 -29.01 -21.29 -32.28
C LEU A 425 -28.75 -22.24 -31.10
N ARG A 426 -29.10 -21.88 -29.89
CA ARG A 426 -29.01 -22.76 -28.71
C ARG A 426 -29.89 -23.97 -28.82
N TYR A 427 -31.11 -23.80 -29.40
CA TYR A 427 -32.01 -24.91 -29.66
C TYR A 427 -31.40 -25.93 -30.63
N ILE A 428 -30.75 -25.46 -31.70
CA ILE A 428 -30.04 -26.32 -32.66
C ILE A 428 -28.91 -27.10 -31.99
N VAL A 429 -28.11 -26.47 -31.12
CA VAL A 429 -26.99 -27.12 -30.43
C VAL A 429 -27.50 -28.12 -29.37
N THR A 430 -28.53 -27.78 -28.62
CA THR A 430 -29.08 -28.61 -27.54
C THR A 430 -29.78 -29.85 -28.13
N ASN A 431 -30.62 -29.65 -29.14
CA ASN A 431 -31.35 -30.75 -29.81
C ASN A 431 -30.54 -31.43 -30.89
N GLY A 432 -29.33 -31.00 -31.20
CA GLY A 432 -28.42 -31.64 -32.13
C GLY A 432 -28.15 -33.11 -31.82
N LYS A 433 -28.16 -33.50 -30.53
CA LYS A 433 -28.04 -34.89 -30.11
C LYS A 433 -29.28 -35.73 -30.50
N ASP A 434 -30.46 -35.17 -30.33
CA ASP A 434 -31.70 -35.86 -30.71
C ASP A 434 -31.82 -35.99 -32.22
N LEU A 435 -31.45 -34.97 -32.97
CA LEU A 435 -31.37 -35.01 -34.44
C LEU A 435 -30.31 -36.03 -34.91
N LEU A 436 -29.20 -36.19 -34.23
CA LEU A 436 -28.22 -37.25 -34.53
C LEU A 436 -28.79 -38.64 -34.25
N LEU A 437 -29.53 -38.79 -33.13
CA LEU A 437 -30.22 -40.05 -32.83
C LEU A 437 -31.32 -40.39 -33.87
N ASP A 438 -32.01 -39.37 -34.40
CA ASP A 438 -33.02 -39.60 -35.43
C ASP A 438 -32.36 -39.99 -36.75
N ILE A 439 -31.28 -39.33 -37.19
CA ILE A 439 -30.47 -39.78 -38.30
C ILE A 439 -29.98 -41.23 -38.13
N GLN A 440 -29.49 -41.56 -36.91
CA GLN A 440 -29.06 -42.90 -36.55
C GLN A 440 -30.18 -43.92 -36.72
N LYS A 441 -31.39 -43.64 -36.26
CA LYS A 441 -32.58 -44.51 -36.41
C LYS A 441 -33.00 -44.63 -37.86
N GLU A 442 -33.11 -43.54 -38.60
CA GLU A 442 -33.45 -43.52 -39.97
C GLU A 442 -32.47 -44.34 -40.81
N GLU A 443 -31.19 -44.12 -40.65
CA GLU A 443 -30.16 -44.87 -41.40
C GLU A 443 -30.12 -46.33 -40.98
N ALA A 444 -30.38 -46.63 -39.70
CA ALA A 444 -30.52 -48.03 -39.27
C ALA A 444 -31.72 -48.75 -39.88
N LEU A 445 -32.88 -48.05 -40.03
CA LEU A 445 -34.06 -48.57 -40.71
C LEU A 445 -33.83 -48.72 -42.19
N LYS A 446 -33.24 -47.75 -42.86
CA LYS A 446 -32.95 -47.83 -44.33
C LYS A 446 -31.97 -48.97 -44.69
N THR A 447 -30.96 -49.17 -43.83
CA THR A 447 -29.88 -50.14 -44.10
C THR A 447 -30.09 -51.53 -43.48
N GLY A 448 -30.99 -51.63 -42.48
CA GLY A 448 -31.17 -52.86 -41.68
C GLY A 448 -30.06 -53.15 -40.69
N ILE A 449 -29.17 -52.20 -40.47
CA ILE A 449 -28.05 -52.28 -39.49
C ILE A 449 -28.56 -51.90 -38.09
N THR A 450 -28.95 -52.88 -37.32
CA THR A 450 -29.59 -52.66 -36.00
C THR A 450 -28.63 -52.13 -34.92
N ASN A 451 -27.32 -52.25 -35.10
CA ASN A 451 -26.31 -51.76 -34.11
C ASN A 451 -25.45 -50.63 -34.72
N LEU A 452 -26.10 -49.72 -35.43
CA LEU A 452 -25.45 -48.50 -35.93
C LEU A 452 -25.20 -47.54 -34.79
N LYS A 453 -23.99 -46.98 -34.67
CA LYS A 453 -23.67 -45.98 -33.68
C LYS A 453 -23.13 -44.72 -34.33
N ILE A 454 -23.53 -43.54 -33.83
CA ILE A 454 -22.91 -42.31 -34.17
C ILE A 454 -21.84 -41.96 -33.13
N GLY A 455 -20.64 -41.62 -33.59
CA GLY A 455 -19.54 -41.14 -32.79
C GLY A 455 -18.97 -39.82 -33.33
N PHE A 456 -18.14 -39.15 -32.57
CA PHE A 456 -17.44 -37.94 -32.97
C PHE A 456 -15.92 -38.14 -32.89
N ASN A 457 -15.23 -37.58 -33.88
CA ASN A 457 -13.77 -37.57 -33.92
C ASN A 457 -13.27 -36.18 -34.35
N SER A 458 -12.31 -35.60 -33.63
CA SER A 458 -11.77 -34.25 -33.87
C SER A 458 -11.14 -34.04 -35.27
N VAL A 459 -10.77 -35.14 -35.99
CA VAL A 459 -10.10 -35.06 -37.29
C VAL A 459 -11.09 -35.03 -38.45
N PHE A 460 -12.19 -35.79 -38.37
CA PHE A 460 -13.15 -35.93 -39.45
C PHE A 460 -14.62 -35.79 -39.05
N GLY A 461 -14.90 -35.33 -37.81
CA GLY A 461 -16.24 -35.01 -37.34
C GLY A 461 -17.11 -36.15 -36.90
N TYR A 462 -18.44 -36.02 -37.06
CA TYR A 462 -19.39 -37.06 -36.75
C TYR A 462 -19.33 -38.18 -37.79
N PHE A 463 -19.43 -39.43 -37.33
CA PHE A 463 -19.36 -40.63 -38.14
C PHE A 463 -20.34 -41.71 -37.67
N LEU A 464 -20.77 -42.55 -38.60
CA LEU A 464 -21.49 -43.80 -38.38
C LEU A 464 -20.47 -44.91 -38.20
N GLU A 465 -20.53 -45.66 -37.10
CA GLU A 465 -19.68 -46.81 -36.84
C GLU A 465 -20.46 -48.11 -37.13
N VAL A 466 -19.93 -48.89 -38.08
CA VAL A 466 -20.50 -50.15 -38.50
C VAL A 466 -19.54 -51.31 -38.19
N THR A 467 -20.01 -52.31 -37.46
CA THR A 467 -19.18 -53.45 -37.06
C THR A 467 -18.93 -54.39 -38.27
N ASN A 468 -17.81 -55.13 -38.25
CA ASN A 468 -17.42 -56.05 -39.30
C ASN A 468 -18.49 -57.07 -39.65
N LYS A 469 -19.41 -57.40 -38.71
CA LYS A 469 -20.54 -58.31 -38.97
C LYS A 469 -21.46 -57.82 -40.07
N TYR A 470 -21.84 -56.53 -40.03
CA TYR A 470 -22.77 -55.94 -41.04
C TYR A 470 -22.06 -55.55 -42.36
N LYS A 471 -20.78 -55.24 -42.28
CA LYS A 471 -19.96 -55.02 -43.50
C LYS A 471 -19.93 -56.26 -44.36
N ASN A 472 -19.73 -57.43 -43.81
CA ASN A 472 -19.65 -58.65 -44.52
C ASN A 472 -21.02 -59.13 -45.11
N GLN A 473 -22.12 -58.51 -44.73
CA GLN A 473 -23.45 -58.77 -45.24
C GLN A 473 -23.83 -57.86 -46.43
N GLY A 474 -22.96 -56.91 -46.84
CA GLY A 474 -23.18 -56.04 -47.98
C GLY A 474 -24.30 -55.03 -47.79
N LEU A 475 -24.62 -54.67 -46.51
CA LEU A 475 -25.72 -53.78 -46.18
C LEU A 475 -25.33 -52.29 -46.21
N ILE A 476 -24.09 -52.00 -46.57
CA ILE A 476 -23.57 -50.62 -46.55
C ILE A 476 -23.93 -49.96 -47.88
N PRO A 477 -24.64 -48.79 -47.87
CA PRO A 477 -25.02 -48.12 -49.13
C PRO A 477 -23.79 -47.51 -49.82
N ASP A 478 -23.79 -47.52 -51.17
CA ASP A 478 -22.69 -46.94 -51.94
C ASP A 478 -22.45 -45.45 -51.76
N HIS A 479 -23.43 -44.69 -51.28
CA HIS A 479 -23.33 -43.24 -51.02
C HIS A 479 -22.67 -42.94 -49.69
N TRP A 480 -22.40 -43.93 -48.81
CA TRP A 480 -21.66 -43.69 -47.54
C TRP A 480 -20.16 -43.61 -47.84
N VAL A 481 -19.55 -42.47 -47.42
CA VAL A 481 -18.12 -42.26 -47.63
C VAL A 481 -17.33 -42.86 -46.48
N ARG A 482 -16.51 -43.88 -46.71
CA ARG A 482 -15.63 -44.50 -45.73
C ARG A 482 -14.48 -43.56 -45.34
N LYS A 483 -14.25 -43.33 -44.06
CA LYS A 483 -13.18 -42.46 -43.49
C LYS A 483 -12.12 -43.25 -42.76
N GLN A 484 -12.49 -44.30 -42.04
CA GLN A 484 -11.52 -45.07 -41.26
C GLN A 484 -11.91 -46.51 -41.14
N THR A 485 -10.91 -47.42 -41.28
CA THR A 485 -11.03 -48.85 -40.98
C THR A 485 -10.40 -49.16 -39.64
N MET A 486 -11.13 -49.89 -38.80
CA MET A 486 -10.68 -50.31 -37.46
C MET A 486 -10.70 -51.84 -37.38
N SER A 487 -10.07 -52.40 -36.36
CA SER A 487 -10.08 -53.86 -36.13
C SER A 487 -11.49 -54.42 -35.87
N THR A 488 -12.41 -53.62 -35.32
CA THR A 488 -13.77 -53.99 -34.93
C THR A 488 -14.85 -53.60 -35.91
N GLY A 489 -14.56 -52.70 -36.88
CA GLY A 489 -15.53 -52.11 -37.79
C GLY A 489 -14.96 -51.06 -38.71
N GLU A 490 -15.84 -50.35 -39.40
CA GLU A 490 -15.49 -49.20 -40.23
C GLU A 490 -16.35 -47.99 -39.88
N ARG A 491 -15.81 -46.81 -40.17
CA ARG A 491 -16.44 -45.51 -39.93
C ARG A 491 -16.78 -44.82 -41.21
N TYR A 492 -18.02 -44.40 -41.32
CA TYR A 492 -18.59 -43.78 -42.52
C TYR A 492 -19.17 -42.38 -42.19
N ILE A 493 -19.23 -41.55 -43.24
CA ILE A 493 -19.91 -40.26 -43.20
C ILE A 493 -20.99 -40.24 -44.28
N THR A 494 -22.18 -39.71 -43.93
CA THR A 494 -23.25 -39.43 -44.88
C THR A 494 -23.34 -37.94 -45.14
N ASP A 495 -23.95 -37.55 -46.28
CA ASP A 495 -24.16 -36.13 -46.58
C ASP A 495 -25.09 -35.44 -45.59
N GLU A 496 -26.07 -36.16 -45.02
CA GLU A 496 -26.97 -35.63 -44.00
C GLU A 496 -26.25 -35.37 -42.70
N LEU A 497 -25.41 -36.31 -42.28
CA LEU A 497 -24.58 -36.18 -41.08
C LEU A 497 -23.61 -35.01 -41.21
N LYS A 498 -22.99 -34.82 -42.38
CA LYS A 498 -22.09 -33.70 -42.66
C LYS A 498 -22.82 -32.35 -42.70
N LYS A 499 -24.04 -32.31 -43.25
CA LYS A 499 -24.88 -31.08 -43.21
C LYS A 499 -25.28 -30.69 -41.80
N LEU A 500 -25.67 -31.70 -40.99
CA LEU A 500 -26.02 -31.45 -39.58
C LEU A 500 -24.77 -30.99 -38.75
N GLU A 501 -23.62 -31.63 -38.96
CA GLU A 501 -22.35 -31.23 -38.34
C GLU A 501 -22.02 -29.78 -38.67
N THR A 502 -22.09 -29.38 -39.94
CA THR A 502 -21.81 -27.98 -40.34
C THR A 502 -22.78 -27.01 -39.67
N LYS A 503 -24.04 -27.40 -39.50
CA LYS A 503 -25.03 -26.55 -38.77
C LYS A 503 -24.72 -26.46 -37.29
N ILE A 504 -24.36 -27.54 -36.61
CA ILE A 504 -24.04 -27.56 -35.17
C ILE A 504 -22.77 -26.75 -34.89
N LEU A 505 -21.66 -27.03 -35.60
CA LEU A 505 -20.41 -26.32 -35.45
C LEU A 505 -20.53 -24.82 -35.78
N GLY A 506 -21.25 -24.51 -36.87
CA GLY A 506 -21.54 -23.12 -37.23
C GLY A 506 -22.41 -22.41 -36.20
N ALA A 507 -23.35 -23.11 -35.54
CA ALA A 507 -24.19 -22.54 -34.50
C ALA A 507 -23.38 -22.27 -33.23
N GLU A 508 -22.48 -23.16 -32.81
CA GLU A 508 -21.62 -22.95 -31.65
C GLU A 508 -20.70 -21.72 -31.80
N GLU A 509 -20.07 -21.58 -32.96
CA GLU A 509 -19.24 -20.40 -33.24
C GLU A 509 -20.07 -19.11 -33.29
N ARG A 510 -21.25 -19.14 -33.89
CA ARG A 510 -22.14 -17.98 -34.02
C ARG A 510 -22.75 -17.58 -32.68
N ILE A 511 -23.05 -18.55 -31.78
CA ILE A 511 -23.50 -18.28 -30.41
C ILE A 511 -22.44 -17.45 -29.66
N ILE A 512 -21.17 -17.88 -29.67
CA ILE A 512 -20.09 -17.18 -29.01
C ILE A 512 -19.96 -15.75 -29.55
N GLN A 513 -19.96 -15.58 -30.87
CA GLN A 513 -19.88 -14.24 -31.48
C GLN A 513 -21.07 -13.36 -31.11
N LEU A 514 -22.29 -13.89 -31.13
CA LEU A 514 -23.49 -13.12 -30.80
C LEU A 514 -23.56 -12.76 -29.32
N GLU A 515 -23.15 -13.68 -28.41
CA GLU A 515 -23.02 -13.37 -26.99
C GLU A 515 -21.98 -12.27 -26.74
N GLU A 516 -20.87 -12.28 -27.48
CA GLU A 516 -19.84 -11.24 -27.41
C GLU A 516 -20.33 -9.88 -27.93
N GLU A 517 -21.05 -9.88 -29.08
CA GLU A 517 -21.68 -8.68 -29.63
C GLU A 517 -22.69 -8.05 -28.65
N ILE A 518 -23.58 -8.85 -28.06
CA ILE A 518 -24.60 -8.42 -27.10
C ILE A 518 -23.92 -7.91 -25.82
N PHE A 519 -22.89 -8.62 -25.33
CA PHE A 519 -22.16 -8.19 -24.13
C PHE A 519 -21.41 -6.87 -24.36
N ASN A 520 -20.80 -6.67 -25.52
CA ASN A 520 -20.14 -5.40 -25.87
C ASN A 520 -21.14 -4.25 -25.96
N GLN A 521 -22.37 -4.48 -26.46
CA GLN A 521 -23.44 -3.49 -26.43
C GLN A 521 -23.82 -3.10 -25.00
N LEU A 522 -23.87 -4.08 -24.07
CA LEU A 522 -24.11 -3.79 -22.66
C LEU A 522 -22.99 -2.95 -22.06
N ILE A 523 -21.71 -3.29 -22.32
CA ILE A 523 -20.57 -2.47 -21.84
C ILE A 523 -20.67 -1.05 -22.38
N GLN A 524 -21.06 -0.87 -23.64
CA GLN A 524 -21.26 0.45 -24.23
C GLN A 524 -22.36 1.23 -23.49
N PHE A 525 -23.47 0.59 -23.15
CA PHE A 525 -24.54 1.20 -22.35
C PHE A 525 -24.07 1.54 -20.93
N MET A 526 -23.24 0.69 -20.32
CA MET A 526 -22.69 0.92 -18.97
C MET A 526 -21.78 2.16 -18.89
N GLN A 527 -21.19 2.60 -20.00
CA GLN A 527 -20.30 3.77 -20.00
C GLN A 527 -20.99 5.05 -19.53
N ASP A 528 -22.28 5.21 -19.80
CA ASP A 528 -23.05 6.37 -19.34
C ASP A 528 -23.25 6.38 -17.81
N TYR A 529 -23.05 5.25 -17.16
CA TYR A 529 -23.22 5.07 -15.72
C TYR A 529 -21.89 5.11 -14.94
N VAL A 530 -20.74 5.27 -15.60
CA VAL A 530 -19.42 5.26 -14.94
C VAL A 530 -19.36 6.33 -13.85
N LEU A 531 -19.75 7.57 -14.15
CA LEU A 531 -19.72 8.67 -13.18
C LEU A 531 -20.67 8.44 -11.98
N PRO A 532 -21.95 8.08 -12.15
CA PRO A 532 -22.82 7.70 -11.02
C PRO A 532 -22.27 6.55 -10.19
N LEU A 533 -21.69 5.53 -10.81
CA LEU A 533 -21.09 4.39 -10.11
C LEU A 533 -19.85 4.79 -9.29
N GLN A 534 -19.01 5.71 -9.80
CA GLN A 534 -17.88 6.27 -9.07
C GLN A 534 -18.34 7.10 -7.87
N GLN A 535 -19.41 7.90 -8.03
CA GLN A 535 -20.00 8.66 -6.93
C GLN A 535 -20.53 7.74 -5.83
N ASN A 536 -21.15 6.62 -6.19
CA ASN A 536 -21.60 5.60 -5.26
C ASN A 536 -20.41 4.98 -4.49
N ALA A 537 -19.35 4.61 -5.20
CA ALA A 537 -18.15 4.03 -4.59
C ALA A 537 -17.48 5.01 -3.61
N HIS A 538 -17.41 6.30 -3.98
CA HIS A 538 -16.85 7.33 -3.10
C HIS A 538 -17.71 7.56 -1.84
N ALA A 539 -19.05 7.64 -1.99
CA ALA A 539 -19.96 7.78 -0.85
C ALA A 539 -19.88 6.58 0.11
N LEU A 540 -19.77 5.36 -0.44
CA LEU A 540 -19.54 4.16 0.38
C LEU A 540 -18.18 4.16 1.08
N ALA A 541 -17.12 4.61 0.41
CA ALA A 541 -15.79 4.70 1.01
C ALA A 541 -15.76 5.71 2.17
N GLU A 542 -16.42 6.85 2.01
CA GLU A 542 -16.53 7.85 3.07
C GLU A 542 -17.37 7.33 4.26
N LEU A 543 -18.51 6.70 4.00
CA LEU A 543 -19.30 6.03 5.02
C LEU A 543 -18.50 4.97 5.78
N ASP A 544 -17.71 4.17 5.06
CA ASP A 544 -16.89 3.12 5.65
C ASP A 544 -15.77 3.69 6.54
N CYS A 545 -15.13 4.80 6.16
CA CYS A 545 -14.20 5.52 7.03
C CYS A 545 -14.87 6.02 8.32
N ILE A 546 -16.07 6.62 8.22
CA ILE A 546 -16.82 7.14 9.37
C ILE A 546 -17.21 5.98 10.30
N THR A 547 -17.72 4.87 9.75
CA THR A 547 -18.05 3.68 10.55
C THR A 547 -16.83 3.01 11.17
N SER A 548 -15.68 3.06 10.49
CA SER A 548 -14.38 2.61 11.01
C SER A 548 -13.95 3.41 12.23
N PHE A 549 -14.05 4.75 12.17
CA PHE A 549 -13.76 5.63 13.31
C PHE A 549 -14.72 5.40 14.48
N ALA A 550 -16.03 5.29 14.21
CA ALA A 550 -17.03 5.03 15.24
C ALA A 550 -16.78 3.68 15.95
N HIS A 551 -16.50 2.63 15.18
CA HIS A 551 -16.19 1.31 15.75
C HIS A 551 -14.89 1.33 16.57
N THR A 552 -13.85 1.99 16.06
CA THR A 552 -12.58 2.13 16.79
C THR A 552 -12.77 2.92 18.08
N ALA A 553 -13.60 3.97 18.06
CA ALA A 553 -13.94 4.76 19.24
C ALA A 553 -14.64 3.93 20.31
N GLN A 554 -15.67 3.16 19.95
CA GLN A 554 -16.37 2.28 20.90
C GLN A 554 -15.44 1.20 21.46
N LYS A 555 -14.70 0.52 20.60
CA LYS A 555 -13.81 -0.58 21.01
C LYS A 555 -12.70 -0.14 21.94
N ASN A 556 -12.19 1.10 21.77
CA ASN A 556 -10.99 1.59 22.45
C ASN A 556 -11.31 2.68 23.48
N ASN A 557 -12.58 3.00 23.73
CA ASN A 557 -13.00 4.09 24.60
C ASN A 557 -12.32 5.41 24.23
N TYR A 558 -12.43 5.81 22.96
CA TYR A 558 -11.97 7.09 22.48
C TYR A 558 -13.08 8.13 22.60
N THR A 559 -12.70 9.39 22.80
CA THR A 559 -13.62 10.50 23.05
C THR A 559 -13.61 11.49 21.90
N LYS A 560 -14.70 12.23 21.76
CA LYS A 560 -14.84 13.30 20.79
C LYS A 560 -13.99 14.50 21.22
N PRO A 561 -13.05 14.99 20.38
CA PRO A 561 -12.33 16.21 20.67
C PRO A 561 -13.20 17.45 20.40
N ASN A 562 -12.95 18.52 21.15
CA ASN A 562 -13.51 19.85 20.90
C ASN A 562 -12.43 20.74 20.26
N PHE A 563 -12.83 21.58 19.28
CA PHE A 563 -11.91 22.54 18.68
C PHE A 563 -12.17 23.95 19.20
N ASN A 564 -11.09 24.71 19.41
CA ASN A 564 -11.10 26.10 19.83
C ASN A 564 -10.25 26.97 18.88
N ASP A 565 -10.45 28.28 18.92
CA ASP A 565 -9.69 29.26 18.15
C ASP A 565 -8.58 29.94 19.00
N ASN A 566 -8.36 29.51 20.25
CA ASN A 566 -7.49 30.18 21.22
C ASN A 566 -6.04 29.69 21.18
N HIS A 567 -5.64 28.97 20.14
CA HIS A 567 -4.31 28.38 20.02
C HIS A 567 -3.89 27.46 21.18
N VAL A 568 -4.86 26.93 21.94
CA VAL A 568 -4.62 26.04 23.08
C VAL A 568 -4.75 24.58 22.65
N ILE A 569 -3.85 23.74 23.15
CA ILE A 569 -3.92 22.28 23.12
C ILE A 569 -3.99 21.82 24.57
N HIS A 570 -5.15 21.33 24.99
CA HIS A 570 -5.35 20.78 26.32
C HIS A 570 -5.93 19.39 26.23
N ILE A 571 -5.17 18.38 26.57
CA ILE A 571 -5.55 16.96 26.49
C ILE A 571 -5.44 16.38 27.91
N LYS A 572 -6.55 15.84 28.40
CA LYS A 572 -6.60 15.16 29.70
C LYS A 572 -6.52 13.66 29.51
N SER A 573 -5.71 13.03 30.35
CA SER A 573 -5.55 11.56 30.35
C SER A 573 -5.23 10.99 28.96
N ALA A 574 -4.30 11.65 28.22
CA ALA A 574 -3.88 11.22 26.90
C ALA A 574 -3.19 9.86 26.93
N ARG A 575 -3.54 8.99 25.99
CA ARG A 575 -2.94 7.67 25.79
C ARG A 575 -2.33 7.57 24.39
N HIS A 576 -1.33 6.73 24.20
CA HIS A 576 -0.71 6.50 22.89
C HIS A 576 -1.51 5.47 22.11
N PRO A 577 -2.13 5.81 20.97
CA PRO A 577 -3.09 4.92 20.27
C PRO A 577 -2.49 3.59 19.82
N VAL A 578 -1.21 3.55 19.52
CA VAL A 578 -0.52 2.34 19.05
C VAL A 578 0.03 1.54 20.24
N ILE A 579 0.77 2.19 21.15
CA ILE A 579 1.43 1.48 22.26
C ILE A 579 0.39 0.83 23.18
N GLU A 580 -0.74 1.50 23.48
CA GLU A 580 -1.79 0.91 24.33
C GLU A 580 -2.34 -0.42 23.79
N LYS A 581 -2.21 -0.67 22.47
CA LYS A 581 -2.66 -1.92 21.83
C LYS A 581 -1.59 -3.00 21.75
N GLN A 582 -0.34 -2.63 21.98
CA GLN A 582 0.79 -3.57 21.97
C GLN A 582 1.17 -4.05 23.39
N LEU A 583 0.59 -3.44 24.41
CA LEU A 583 0.85 -3.85 25.80
C LEU A 583 0.33 -5.27 26.05
N PRO A 584 1.07 -6.07 26.84
CA PRO A 584 0.64 -7.41 27.25
C PRO A 584 -0.73 -7.38 27.96
N VAL A 585 -1.45 -8.49 27.90
CA VAL A 585 -2.74 -8.63 28.57
C VAL A 585 -2.57 -8.41 30.08
N GLY A 586 -3.31 -7.44 30.63
CA GLY A 586 -3.25 -7.06 32.04
C GLY A 586 -2.40 -5.81 32.34
N GLU A 587 -1.63 -5.33 31.35
CA GLU A 587 -0.94 -4.04 31.47
C GLU A 587 -1.78 -2.92 30.84
N SER A 588 -1.81 -1.75 31.47
CA SER A 588 -2.48 -0.56 30.95
C SER A 588 -1.49 0.57 30.68
N TYR A 589 -1.76 1.34 29.63
CA TYR A 589 -0.99 2.54 29.35
C TYR A 589 -1.22 3.60 30.42
N ILE A 590 -0.17 4.22 30.91
CA ILE A 590 -0.25 5.30 31.91
C ILE A 590 -0.64 6.60 31.22
N PRO A 591 -1.85 7.13 31.45
CA PRO A 591 -2.31 8.35 30.78
C PRO A 591 -1.62 9.60 31.32
N ASN A 592 -1.40 10.59 30.45
CA ASN A 592 -0.73 11.84 30.75
C ASN A 592 -1.54 13.06 30.29
N ASP A 593 -1.51 14.13 31.10
CA ASP A 593 -2.12 15.40 30.75
C ASP A 593 -1.13 16.26 29.98
N ILE A 594 -1.60 16.92 28.92
CA ILE A 594 -0.79 17.79 28.07
C ILE A 594 -1.48 19.13 27.95
N TYR A 595 -0.75 20.20 28.25
CA TYR A 595 -1.21 21.58 28.06
C TYR A 595 -0.14 22.38 27.33
N LEU A 596 -0.51 22.98 26.21
CA LEU A 596 0.33 23.83 25.36
C LEU A 596 -0.47 25.06 24.91
N ASP A 597 0.17 26.22 24.93
CA ASP A 597 -0.33 27.47 24.37
C ASP A 597 0.81 28.22 23.65
N ASN A 598 0.57 29.40 23.14
CA ASN A 598 1.59 30.23 22.49
C ASN A 598 2.31 31.23 23.45
N ASP A 599 1.98 31.22 24.73
CA ASP A 599 2.46 32.21 25.67
C ASP A 599 3.16 31.60 26.90
N ALA A 600 2.40 31.01 27.82
CA ALA A 600 2.94 30.55 29.12
C ALA A 600 3.48 29.11 29.04
N TYR A 601 2.96 28.27 28.13
CA TYR A 601 3.34 26.88 27.96
C TYR A 601 3.66 26.61 26.49
N GLN A 602 4.51 27.48 25.90
CA GLN A 602 4.89 27.34 24.48
C GLN A 602 5.83 26.14 24.30
N ILE A 603 6.81 25.99 25.19
CA ILE A 603 7.80 24.90 25.15
C ILE A 603 7.73 24.10 26.44
N LEU A 604 7.42 22.80 26.34
CA LEU A 604 7.56 21.85 27.43
C LEU A 604 8.91 21.17 27.35
N MET A 605 9.83 21.53 28.22
CA MET A 605 11.13 20.88 28.37
C MET A 605 10.96 19.62 29.20
N ILE A 606 11.10 18.45 28.57
CA ILE A 606 10.80 17.15 29.18
C ILE A 606 12.11 16.39 29.44
N THR A 607 12.47 16.28 30.72
CA THR A 607 13.64 15.54 31.18
C THR A 607 13.26 14.17 31.76
N GLY A 608 14.23 13.30 31.92
CA GLY A 608 14.06 11.98 32.51
C GLY A 608 14.94 10.91 31.86
N PRO A 609 15.05 9.74 32.48
CA PRO A 609 15.92 8.67 31.98
C PRO A 609 15.46 8.10 30.63
N ASN A 610 16.37 7.43 29.94
CA ASN A 610 16.00 6.64 28.78
C ASN A 610 15.04 5.52 29.18
N MET A 611 14.17 5.10 28.29
CA MET A 611 13.09 4.12 28.53
C MET A 611 11.95 4.62 29.45
N SER A 612 12.01 5.85 29.97
CA SER A 612 10.92 6.40 30.79
C SER A 612 9.62 6.70 30.02
N GLY A 613 9.69 6.77 28.68
CA GLY A 613 8.53 7.04 27.81
C GLY A 613 8.45 8.47 27.28
N LYS A 614 9.51 9.29 27.36
CA LYS A 614 9.55 10.67 26.80
C LYS A 614 9.09 10.71 25.35
N SER A 615 9.72 9.94 24.48
CA SER A 615 9.40 9.88 23.05
C SER A 615 7.97 9.42 22.78
N ALA A 616 7.41 8.53 23.62
CA ALA A 616 6.02 8.09 23.52
C ALA A 616 5.04 9.23 23.82
N ILE A 617 5.32 10.08 24.84
CA ILE A 617 4.51 11.24 25.20
C ILE A 617 4.55 12.29 24.07
N LEU A 618 5.71 12.52 23.45
CA LEU A 618 5.82 13.44 22.32
C LEU A 618 4.94 12.95 21.15
N ARG A 619 5.17 11.71 20.71
CA ARG A 619 4.45 11.14 19.57
C ARG A 619 2.94 11.07 19.82
N GLN A 620 2.51 10.64 20.99
CA GLN A 620 1.10 10.57 21.38
C GLN A 620 0.38 11.90 21.17
N THR A 621 1.02 13.03 21.55
CA THR A 621 0.42 14.36 21.41
C THR A 621 0.17 14.72 19.95
N ALA A 622 1.14 14.51 19.07
CA ALA A 622 0.97 14.76 17.65
C ALA A 622 -0.03 13.81 17.00
N LEU A 623 -0.03 12.52 17.39
CA LEU A 623 -0.99 11.54 16.87
C LEU A 623 -2.43 11.87 17.27
N ILE A 624 -2.67 12.33 18.50
CA ILE A 624 -3.99 12.78 18.96
C ILE A 624 -4.48 13.99 18.15
N CYS A 625 -3.63 14.99 17.95
CA CYS A 625 -3.97 16.14 17.12
C CYS A 625 -4.27 15.76 15.66
N LEU A 626 -3.47 14.86 15.08
CA LEU A 626 -3.70 14.35 13.75
C LEU A 626 -5.01 13.56 13.64
N MET A 627 -5.28 12.66 14.60
CA MET A 627 -6.53 11.89 14.65
C MET A 627 -7.75 12.81 14.71
N ALA A 628 -7.70 13.86 15.52
CA ALA A 628 -8.76 14.86 15.60
C ALA A 628 -8.99 15.55 14.24
N GLN A 629 -7.92 15.94 13.53
CA GLN A 629 -8.02 16.68 12.27
C GLN A 629 -8.37 15.81 11.05
N ILE A 630 -8.30 14.49 11.15
CA ILE A 630 -8.92 13.60 10.16
C ILE A 630 -10.40 13.31 10.44
N GLY A 631 -10.92 13.75 11.61
CA GLY A 631 -12.31 13.52 12.02
C GLY A 631 -12.51 12.25 12.84
N SER A 632 -11.44 11.68 13.42
CA SER A 632 -11.51 10.54 14.34
C SER A 632 -11.66 10.99 15.79
N PHE A 633 -12.31 10.17 16.62
CA PHE A 633 -12.21 10.26 18.06
C PHE A 633 -10.78 9.91 18.53
N ILE A 634 -10.43 10.34 19.73
CA ILE A 634 -9.06 10.34 20.23
C ILE A 634 -8.92 9.55 21.54
N PRO A 635 -7.74 8.94 21.80
CA PRO A 635 -7.44 8.22 23.04
C PRO A 635 -7.15 9.16 24.22
N ALA A 636 -8.17 9.83 24.70
CA ALA A 636 -8.09 10.75 25.85
C ALA A 636 -9.42 10.73 26.63
N GLU A 637 -9.43 11.27 27.84
CA GLU A 637 -10.65 11.49 28.60
C GLU A 637 -11.43 12.70 28.04
N SER A 638 -10.72 13.78 27.73
CA SER A 638 -11.25 14.94 27.04
C SER A 638 -10.12 15.71 26.34
N ALA A 639 -10.45 16.47 25.30
CA ALA A 639 -9.49 17.36 24.67
C ALA A 639 -10.15 18.61 24.10
N GLU A 640 -9.48 19.74 24.30
CA GLU A 640 -9.71 21.02 23.61
C GLU A 640 -8.49 21.30 22.74
N LEU A 641 -8.69 21.36 21.44
CA LEU A 641 -7.61 21.43 20.47
C LEU A 641 -7.76 22.66 19.60
N SER A 642 -6.67 23.34 19.29
CA SER A 642 -6.60 24.30 18.20
C SER A 642 -6.25 23.60 16.90
N ILE A 643 -6.61 24.20 15.76
CA ILE A 643 -6.18 23.70 14.45
C ILE A 643 -4.67 23.85 14.32
N ILE A 644 -4.02 22.74 14.01
CA ILE A 644 -2.59 22.65 13.70
C ILE A 644 -2.42 22.66 12.21
N ASP A 645 -1.60 23.56 11.68
CA ASP A 645 -1.32 23.64 10.25
C ASP A 645 -0.05 22.86 9.84
N ARG A 646 0.86 22.63 10.80
CA ARG A 646 2.12 21.93 10.56
C ARG A 646 2.49 21.04 11.73
N ILE A 647 2.90 19.82 11.44
CA ILE A 647 3.44 18.88 12.42
C ILE A 647 4.87 18.54 12.02
N PHE A 648 5.79 18.79 12.94
CA PHE A 648 7.19 18.49 12.78
C PHE A 648 7.69 17.53 13.84
N THR A 649 8.50 16.57 13.43
CA THR A 649 9.13 15.65 14.37
C THR A 649 10.60 15.47 14.07
N ARG A 650 11.41 15.62 15.09
CA ARG A 650 12.77 15.14 15.12
C ARG A 650 12.90 14.15 16.26
N VAL A 651 12.76 12.85 15.94
CA VAL A 651 12.70 11.75 16.92
C VAL A 651 13.61 10.61 16.44
N GLY A 652 14.57 10.24 17.30
CA GLY A 652 15.46 9.11 17.09
C GLY A 652 16.58 9.34 16.06
N ALA A 653 17.65 8.55 16.14
CA ALA A 653 18.69 8.50 15.12
C ALA A 653 18.25 7.56 13.99
N SER A 654 18.05 8.08 12.79
CA SER A 654 17.91 7.24 11.61
C SER A 654 19.29 7.08 10.95
N ASP A 655 19.90 5.92 11.11
CA ASP A 655 21.11 5.58 10.36
C ASP A 655 20.74 5.43 8.88
N ASN A 656 21.05 6.42 8.08
CA ASN A 656 20.93 6.34 6.64
C ASN A 656 22.30 5.96 6.03
N ILE A 657 22.71 4.73 6.26
CA ILE A 657 24.00 4.21 5.82
C ILE A 657 24.13 4.29 4.29
N SER A 658 23.01 4.28 3.56
CA SER A 658 22.99 4.30 2.09
C SER A 658 23.36 5.65 1.47
N SER A 659 23.23 6.77 2.20
CA SER A 659 23.57 8.11 1.67
C SER A 659 24.98 8.56 2.03
N GLY A 660 25.72 7.83 2.87
CA GLY A 660 27.07 8.22 3.33
C GLY A 660 27.09 9.49 4.20
N GLU A 661 25.94 10.01 4.62
CA GLU A 661 25.83 11.17 5.52
C GLU A 661 26.03 10.74 6.97
N SER A 662 26.72 11.56 7.75
CA SER A 662 26.82 11.40 9.20
C SER A 662 25.42 11.53 9.83
N THR A 663 25.10 10.68 10.84
CA THR A 663 23.85 10.76 11.62
C THR A 663 23.60 12.16 12.18
N PHE A 664 24.67 12.86 12.58
CA PHE A 664 24.60 14.24 13.04
C PHE A 664 24.23 15.21 11.92
N MET A 665 24.74 15.04 10.69
CA MET A 665 24.38 15.87 9.55
C MET A 665 22.90 15.70 9.16
N VAL A 666 22.41 14.47 9.19
CA VAL A 666 20.98 14.19 8.97
C VAL A 666 20.13 14.90 10.03
N GLU A 667 20.52 14.80 11.30
CA GLU A 667 19.87 15.49 12.41
C GLU A 667 19.81 17.01 12.19
N MET A 668 20.91 17.63 11.79
CA MET A 668 20.97 19.06 11.53
C MET A 668 20.13 19.48 10.33
N ASN A 669 20.12 18.69 9.24
CA ASN A 669 19.28 18.93 8.08
C ASN A 669 17.78 18.86 8.40
N GLU A 670 17.36 17.86 9.20
CA GLU A 670 15.98 17.74 9.68
C GLU A 670 15.61 18.95 10.55
N THR A 671 16.47 19.32 11.50
CA THR A 671 16.27 20.46 12.40
C THR A 671 16.19 21.77 11.62
N ALA A 672 17.09 22.00 10.67
CA ALA A 672 17.06 23.19 9.80
C ALA A 672 15.78 23.27 8.98
N SER A 673 15.30 22.13 8.45
CA SER A 673 14.02 22.09 7.74
C SER A 673 12.86 22.50 8.64
N ILE A 674 12.85 22.07 9.88
CA ILE A 674 11.82 22.45 10.86
C ILE A 674 11.88 23.95 11.13
N LEU A 675 13.04 24.48 11.54
CA LEU A 675 13.19 25.86 11.95
C LEU A 675 12.88 26.88 10.84
N ASN A 676 13.11 26.51 9.57
CA ASN A 676 12.79 27.35 8.41
C ASN A 676 11.33 27.31 7.97
N ASN A 677 10.51 26.42 8.53
CA ASN A 677 9.11 26.21 8.09
C ASN A 677 8.11 26.34 9.24
N LEU A 678 8.40 27.06 10.26
CA LEU A 678 7.49 27.25 11.41
C LEU A 678 6.29 28.14 11.07
N SER A 679 5.23 28.00 11.86
CA SER A 679 4.05 28.88 11.94
C SER A 679 3.59 29.00 13.40
N ASP A 680 2.67 29.93 13.67
CA ASP A 680 2.03 30.10 14.99
C ASP A 680 1.10 28.93 15.38
N ARG A 681 0.71 28.10 14.40
CA ARG A 681 -0.12 26.89 14.56
C ARG A 681 0.68 25.59 14.47
N SER A 682 2.00 25.67 14.35
CA SER A 682 2.83 24.47 14.30
C SER A 682 2.92 23.76 15.64
N ILE A 683 3.00 22.43 15.60
CA ILE A 683 3.46 21.60 16.71
C ILE A 683 4.80 20.96 16.35
N VAL A 684 5.76 21.08 17.25
CA VAL A 684 7.15 20.63 17.06
C VAL A 684 7.51 19.62 18.13
N LEU A 685 8.00 18.46 17.72
CA LEU A 685 8.49 17.41 18.61
C LEU A 685 9.99 17.25 18.43
N MET A 686 10.75 17.66 19.43
CA MET A 686 12.21 17.54 19.47
C MET A 686 12.59 16.46 20.48
N ASP A 687 13.28 15.42 20.05
CA ASP A 687 13.70 14.32 20.92
C ASP A 687 15.22 14.14 20.83
N GLU A 688 15.89 14.42 21.94
CA GLU A 688 17.31 14.21 22.16
C GLU A 688 18.23 14.86 21.10
N ILE A 689 18.00 16.12 20.81
CA ILE A 689 18.83 16.92 19.90
C ILE A 689 20.24 17.08 20.45
N GLY A 690 21.25 16.97 19.58
CA GLY A 690 22.67 17.20 19.91
C GLY A 690 23.42 15.95 20.35
N ARG A 691 22.83 14.74 20.25
CA ARG A 691 23.51 13.49 20.66
C ARG A 691 24.66 13.07 19.73
N GLY A 692 24.65 13.50 18.48
CA GLY A 692 25.62 13.08 17.48
C GLY A 692 26.98 13.79 17.53
N THR A 693 27.22 14.67 18.51
CA THR A 693 28.44 15.47 18.63
C THR A 693 28.98 15.49 20.06
N SER A 694 29.97 16.36 20.37
CA SER A 694 30.50 16.51 21.73
C SER A 694 29.40 17.04 22.66
N THR A 695 29.49 16.70 23.95
CA THR A 695 28.45 17.08 24.93
C THR A 695 28.22 18.60 24.96
N TYR A 696 29.28 19.41 24.98
CA TYR A 696 29.14 20.86 25.02
C TYR A 696 28.58 21.46 23.74
N ASP A 697 28.97 20.95 22.56
CA ASP A 697 28.40 21.36 21.27
C ASP A 697 26.91 20.98 21.23
N GLY A 698 26.57 19.77 21.66
CA GLY A 698 25.20 19.28 21.71
C GLY A 698 24.30 20.12 22.61
N ILE A 699 24.75 20.45 23.83
CA ILE A 699 24.04 21.35 24.75
C ILE A 699 23.88 22.74 24.11
N SER A 700 24.95 23.31 23.54
CA SER A 700 24.92 24.65 22.97
C SER A 700 23.93 24.74 21.80
N ILE A 701 23.89 23.73 20.93
CA ILE A 701 22.94 23.67 19.83
C ILE A 701 21.51 23.51 20.33
N ALA A 702 21.25 22.58 21.25
CA ALA A 702 19.92 22.35 21.81
C ALA A 702 19.38 23.59 22.54
N TRP A 703 20.25 24.27 23.28
CA TRP A 703 19.95 25.54 23.97
C TRP A 703 19.54 26.63 22.98
N SER A 704 20.38 26.88 21.97
CA SER A 704 20.12 27.91 20.97
C SER A 704 18.86 27.63 20.14
N ILE A 705 18.54 26.34 19.88
CA ILE A 705 17.29 25.97 19.22
C ILE A 705 16.07 26.29 20.10
N ALA A 706 16.13 25.98 21.38
CA ALA A 706 15.03 26.29 22.31
C ALA A 706 14.81 27.81 22.45
N GLU A 707 15.89 28.59 22.53
CA GLU A 707 15.82 30.06 22.52
C GLU A 707 15.21 30.57 21.21
N PHE A 708 15.70 30.11 20.07
CA PHE A 708 15.16 30.50 18.76
C PHE A 708 13.66 30.22 18.65
N LEU A 709 13.21 29.04 19.06
CA LEU A 709 11.77 28.67 19.03
C LEU A 709 10.94 29.60 19.93
N HIS A 710 11.49 30.05 21.07
CA HIS A 710 10.79 30.94 22.00
C HIS A 710 10.77 32.40 21.57
N GLU A 711 11.88 32.92 21.04
CA GLU A 711 12.06 34.32 20.66
C GLU A 711 11.34 34.72 19.36
N GLN A 712 10.88 33.75 18.53
CA GLN A 712 10.13 34.04 17.32
C GLN A 712 8.77 34.67 17.64
N THR A 713 8.67 35.99 17.46
CA THR A 713 7.47 36.76 17.81
C THR A 713 6.26 36.47 16.93
N HIS A 714 6.48 36.05 15.68
CA HIS A 714 5.42 35.80 14.67
C HIS A 714 5.18 34.33 14.37
N GLN A 715 5.98 33.44 14.96
CA GLN A 715 5.91 31.97 14.66
C GLN A 715 6.10 31.16 15.94
N LYS A 716 5.31 31.49 16.96
CA LYS A 716 5.36 30.83 18.28
C LYS A 716 4.84 29.40 18.22
N ALA A 717 5.65 28.50 17.67
CA ALA A 717 5.31 27.08 17.57
C ALA A 717 5.21 26.42 18.94
N LYS A 718 4.17 25.61 19.15
CA LYS A 718 4.02 24.78 20.35
C LYS A 718 5.02 23.64 20.29
N THR A 719 5.86 23.51 21.33
CA THR A 719 6.99 22.58 21.26
C THR A 719 7.03 21.66 22.47
N LEU A 720 7.19 20.36 22.20
CA LEU A 720 7.58 19.37 23.19
C LEU A 720 9.04 19.00 22.94
N PHE A 721 9.90 19.33 23.90
CA PHE A 721 11.35 19.18 23.78
C PHE A 721 11.85 18.18 24.81
N ALA A 722 12.07 16.94 24.40
CA ALA A 722 12.65 15.91 25.26
C ALA A 722 14.17 15.95 25.18
N THR A 723 14.81 15.92 26.32
CA THR A 723 16.26 16.00 26.44
C THR A 723 16.77 15.20 27.62
N HIS A 724 18.05 14.84 27.57
CA HIS A 724 18.82 14.29 28.69
C HIS A 724 19.78 15.32 29.27
N TYR A 725 19.85 16.51 28.66
CA TYR A 725 20.67 17.63 29.17
C TYR A 725 19.91 18.36 30.27
N HIS A 726 20.34 18.18 31.51
CA HIS A 726 19.72 18.84 32.71
C HIS A 726 19.95 20.35 32.72
N GLU A 727 21.00 20.80 32.05
CA GLU A 727 21.33 22.23 31.90
C GLU A 727 20.21 23.03 31.22
N LEU A 728 19.49 22.41 30.31
CA LEU A 728 18.37 23.08 29.61
C LEU A 728 17.21 23.42 30.58
N ASN A 729 17.15 22.84 31.78
CA ASN A 729 16.16 23.21 32.78
C ASN A 729 16.31 24.69 33.21
N GLU A 730 17.50 25.30 33.11
CA GLU A 730 17.74 26.70 33.43
C GLU A 730 16.99 27.66 32.49
N LEU A 731 16.65 27.23 31.27
CA LEU A 731 15.86 28.05 30.33
C LEU A 731 14.48 28.44 30.87
N ALA A 732 13.85 27.59 31.66
CA ALA A 732 12.57 27.90 32.32
C ALA A 732 12.64 29.00 33.36
N LEU A 733 13.85 29.30 33.89
CA LEU A 733 14.09 30.43 34.81
C LEU A 733 14.24 31.74 34.05
N GLN A 734 14.70 31.69 32.81
CA GLN A 734 14.98 32.87 31.98
C GLN A 734 13.78 33.24 31.09
N TYR A 735 13.01 32.28 30.63
CA TYR A 735 11.94 32.47 29.68
C TYR A 735 10.57 31.98 30.19
N ASN A 736 9.60 32.89 30.27
CA ASN A 736 8.28 32.61 30.85
C ASN A 736 7.46 31.57 30.04
N GLY A 737 7.69 31.44 28.74
CA GLY A 737 6.99 30.48 27.87
C GLY A 737 7.58 29.06 27.89
N ILE A 738 8.68 28.84 28.62
CA ILE A 738 9.32 27.52 28.75
C ILE A 738 8.98 26.94 30.13
N LYS A 739 8.50 25.70 30.14
CA LYS A 739 8.16 24.99 31.38
C LYS A 739 8.86 23.66 31.45
N ASN A 740 9.45 23.39 32.63
CA ASN A 740 10.10 22.10 32.88
C ASN A 740 9.11 21.05 33.33
N PHE A 741 9.24 19.89 32.75
CA PHE A 741 8.56 18.67 33.15
C PHE A 741 9.56 17.51 33.19
N HIS A 742 9.22 16.49 33.94
CA HIS A 742 9.99 15.25 33.93
C HIS A 742 9.06 14.05 33.94
N VAL A 743 9.55 12.93 33.40
CA VAL A 743 8.84 11.65 33.50
C VAL A 743 9.26 10.98 34.81
N SER A 744 8.28 10.84 35.71
CA SER A 744 8.52 10.40 37.08
C SER A 744 9.03 8.94 37.15
N THR A 745 9.98 8.76 38.07
CA THR A 745 10.54 7.48 38.46
C THR A 745 10.45 7.34 39.96
N GLN A 746 10.35 6.12 40.45
CA GLN A 746 10.40 5.82 41.89
C GLN A 746 11.51 4.81 42.17
N GLU A 747 12.35 5.09 43.13
CA GLU A 747 13.36 4.17 43.58
C GLU A 747 12.83 3.37 44.77
N ILE A 748 12.77 2.03 44.65
CA ILE A 748 12.38 1.10 45.70
C ILE A 748 13.45 0.02 45.80
N ASN A 749 14.09 -0.09 46.99
CA ASN A 749 15.13 -1.08 47.24
C ASN A 749 16.26 -1.08 46.18
N ASN A 750 16.80 0.08 45.85
CA ASN A 750 17.84 0.30 44.83
C ASN A 750 17.39 -0.13 43.41
N LYS A 751 16.10 -0.31 43.15
CA LYS A 751 15.56 -0.54 41.81
C LYS A 751 14.73 0.64 41.36
N VAL A 752 15.01 1.14 40.19
CA VAL A 752 14.26 2.25 39.57
C VAL A 752 13.01 1.69 38.90
N ILE A 753 11.86 2.15 39.32
CA ILE A 753 10.55 1.84 38.68
C ILE A 753 10.15 3.09 37.90
N PHE A 754 9.91 2.90 36.59
CA PHE A 754 9.41 3.94 35.69
C PHE A 754 7.90 4.09 35.84
N LEU A 755 7.46 5.18 36.49
CA LEU A 755 6.04 5.46 36.67
C LEU A 755 5.39 5.98 35.40
N ARG A 756 6.18 6.40 34.40
CA ARG A 756 5.74 6.90 33.09
C ARG A 756 4.72 8.04 33.17
N LYS A 757 4.70 8.77 34.28
CA LYS A 757 3.82 9.93 34.51
C LYS A 757 4.59 11.23 34.31
N LEU A 758 4.05 12.13 33.50
CA LEU A 758 4.58 13.47 33.27
C LEU A 758 4.23 14.37 34.49
N VAL A 759 5.24 14.95 35.10
CA VAL A 759 5.10 15.80 36.31
C VAL A 759 5.83 17.10 36.08
N ALA A 760 5.28 18.21 36.60
CA ALA A 760 5.93 19.54 36.55
C ALA A 760 7.23 19.56 37.35
N GLY A 761 8.22 20.30 36.85
CA GLY A 761 9.57 20.42 37.42
C GLY A 761 10.62 19.63 36.63
N GLY A 762 11.89 19.98 36.80
CA GLY A 762 13.02 19.28 36.20
C GLY A 762 13.43 18.04 36.98
N SER A 763 14.09 17.07 36.32
CA SER A 763 14.79 15.96 37.00
C SER A 763 16.25 16.36 37.24
N GLU A 764 16.76 16.13 38.44
CA GLU A 764 18.16 16.44 38.78
C GLU A 764 19.08 15.22 38.66
N HIS A 765 18.51 13.99 38.50
CA HIS A 765 19.28 12.75 38.49
C HIS A 765 19.26 12.05 37.12
N SER A 766 20.43 11.56 36.72
CA SER A 766 20.54 10.67 35.58
C SER A 766 20.49 9.20 36.03
N PHE A 767 19.64 8.39 35.41
CA PHE A 767 19.47 6.96 35.77
C PHE A 767 20.11 6.02 34.73
N GLY A 768 21.08 6.51 33.93
CA GLY A 768 21.72 5.71 32.88
C GLY A 768 22.40 4.44 33.39
N ILE A 769 23.06 4.52 34.58
CA ILE A 769 23.75 3.39 35.19
C ILE A 769 22.74 2.33 35.65
N HIS A 770 21.61 2.74 36.23
CA HIS A 770 20.52 1.84 36.60
C HIS A 770 19.91 1.12 35.40
N VAL A 771 19.78 1.78 34.26
CA VAL A 771 19.33 1.16 33.03
C VAL A 771 20.33 0.12 32.52
N ALA A 772 21.63 0.42 32.64
CA ALA A 772 22.70 -0.54 32.32
C ALA A 772 22.65 -1.80 33.20
N GLU A 773 22.37 -1.64 34.49
CA GLU A 773 22.16 -2.73 35.43
C GLU A 773 20.93 -3.57 35.04
N MET A 774 19.80 -2.92 34.72
CA MET A 774 18.58 -3.61 34.26
C MET A 774 18.81 -4.40 32.96
N ALA A 775 19.68 -3.89 32.09
CA ALA A 775 20.07 -4.58 30.84
C ALA A 775 21.01 -5.78 31.07
N GLY A 776 21.37 -6.09 32.32
CA GLY A 776 22.23 -7.21 32.66
C GLY A 776 23.73 -6.95 32.52
N MET A 777 24.16 -5.67 32.59
CA MET A 777 25.59 -5.34 32.58
C MET A 777 26.29 -5.92 33.79
N PRO A 778 27.54 -6.43 33.70
CA PRO A 778 28.26 -6.99 34.87
C PRO A 778 28.34 -6.01 36.04
N SER A 779 28.08 -6.48 37.27
CA SER A 779 28.01 -5.64 38.47
C SER A 779 29.30 -4.88 38.75
N SER A 780 30.46 -5.42 38.37
CA SER A 780 31.77 -4.77 38.47
C SER A 780 31.84 -3.48 37.63
N ILE A 781 31.23 -3.46 36.45
CA ILE A 781 31.15 -2.31 35.54
C ILE A 781 30.17 -1.27 36.12
N VAL A 782 29.00 -1.75 36.57
CA VAL A 782 27.98 -0.89 37.18
C VAL A 782 28.52 -0.17 38.45
N ASN A 783 29.17 -0.90 39.34
CA ASN A 783 29.77 -0.34 40.54
C ASN A 783 30.86 0.69 40.19
N ARG A 784 31.73 0.38 39.23
CA ARG A 784 32.77 1.34 38.83
C ARG A 784 32.19 2.58 38.14
N ALA A 785 31.12 2.41 37.36
CA ALA A 785 30.42 3.55 36.75
C ALA A 785 29.81 4.49 37.81
N ASN A 786 29.24 3.92 38.89
CA ASN A 786 28.71 4.71 40.01
C ASN A 786 29.82 5.51 40.74
N GLU A 787 30.98 4.90 40.99
CA GLU A 787 32.13 5.60 41.58
C GLU A 787 32.57 6.79 40.69
N ILE A 788 32.72 6.54 39.38
CA ILE A 788 33.13 7.60 38.43
C ILE A 788 32.08 8.71 38.38
N LEU A 789 30.78 8.37 38.37
CA LEU A 789 29.71 9.38 38.38
C LEU A 789 29.79 10.28 39.61
N HIS A 790 29.97 9.68 40.79
CA HIS A 790 30.08 10.41 42.06
C HIS A 790 31.30 11.35 42.02
N ASP A 791 32.45 10.93 41.49
CA ASP A 791 33.65 11.75 41.38
C ASP A 791 33.43 12.93 40.39
N LEU A 792 32.73 12.71 39.28
CA LEU A 792 32.39 13.74 38.31
C LEU A 792 31.41 14.77 38.87
N GLU A 793 30.38 14.32 39.56
CA GLU A 793 29.37 15.19 40.21
C GLU A 793 29.99 16.05 41.34
N SER A 794 30.84 15.47 42.18
CA SER A 794 31.54 16.16 43.25
C SER A 794 32.54 17.19 42.70
N SER A 795 33.23 16.89 41.61
CA SER A 795 34.14 17.82 40.92
C SER A 795 33.40 19.01 40.32
N ARG A 796 32.15 18.80 39.83
CA ARG A 796 31.27 19.85 39.30
C ARG A 796 30.77 20.80 40.40
N ALA A 797 30.37 20.25 41.53
CA ALA A 797 29.91 21.02 42.71
C ALA A 797 31.02 21.90 43.32
N SER A 798 32.28 21.51 43.16
CA SER A 798 33.44 22.24 43.69
C SER A 798 34.01 23.34 42.80
N GLY A 799 33.40 23.62 41.62
CA GLY A 799 33.80 24.70 40.69
C GLY A 799 35.20 24.53 40.05
N LYS A 800 35.83 23.33 40.09
CA LYS A 800 37.19 23.09 39.59
C LYS A 800 37.30 22.70 38.13
N MET A 801 36.32 23.02 37.31
CA MET A 801 36.38 22.72 35.84
C MET A 801 36.96 23.87 35.01
N ALA A 802 37.62 24.87 35.58
CA ALA A 802 38.12 26.05 34.83
C ALA A 802 39.62 26.03 34.50
N ASP A 803 40.37 24.96 34.80
CA ASP A 803 41.82 24.93 34.40
C ASP A 803 42.13 23.71 33.56
N SER A 804 42.21 23.92 32.25
CA SER A 804 42.60 22.97 31.23
C SER A 804 44.10 22.75 31.12
N ASN A 805 44.84 22.68 32.25
CA ASN A 805 46.25 22.28 32.25
C ASN A 805 46.59 21.52 33.55
N SER A 806 46.02 20.32 33.69
CA SER A 806 46.61 19.32 34.56
C SER A 806 46.56 17.95 33.90
N GLU A 807 47.68 17.62 33.22
CA GLU A 807 48.09 16.24 33.03
C GLU A 807 48.14 15.52 34.35
N ASN A 808 47.02 15.22 34.98
CA ASN A 808 47.04 14.26 36.07
C ASN A 808 45.65 13.64 36.29
N MET A 809 45.65 12.35 36.07
CA MET A 809 44.87 11.37 36.80
C MET A 809 43.39 11.19 36.40
N ILE A 810 43.21 10.55 35.29
CA ILE A 810 42.39 9.33 35.28
C ILE A 810 43.33 8.23 35.71
N PRO A 811 43.21 7.58 36.87
CA PRO A 811 44.02 6.44 37.21
C PRO A 811 43.75 5.42 36.09
N LYS A 812 44.78 5.07 35.34
CA LYS A 812 44.70 3.93 34.41
C LYS A 812 44.18 2.76 35.26
N PRO A 813 43.10 2.09 34.86
CA PRO A 813 42.65 0.94 35.61
C PRO A 813 43.79 -0.04 35.57
N ASN A 814 44.35 -0.38 36.72
CA ASN A 814 45.18 -1.55 36.88
C ASN A 814 44.25 -2.73 36.73
N LEU A 815 44.02 -3.11 35.48
CA LEU A 815 43.29 -4.31 35.07
C LEU A 815 44.14 -5.55 35.31
N GLN A 816 44.76 -5.63 36.49
CA GLN A 816 45.04 -6.87 37.12
C GLN A 816 43.80 -7.21 37.92
N ILE A 817 42.95 -8.01 37.29
CA ILE A 817 41.82 -8.63 37.92
C ILE A 817 42.35 -9.39 39.15
N LYS A 818 42.23 -8.83 40.33
CA LYS A 818 42.31 -9.54 41.60
C LYS A 818 41.02 -10.35 41.80
N LEU A 819 40.74 -11.25 40.83
CA LEU A 819 39.68 -12.25 40.95
C LEU A 819 40.04 -13.30 42.00
N ALA A 820 41.28 -13.28 42.52
CA ALA A 820 41.76 -14.26 43.44
C ALA A 820 41.53 -13.95 44.93
N GLU A 821 41.12 -12.73 45.33
CA GLU A 821 40.98 -12.38 46.75
C GLU A 821 39.50 -12.39 47.23
N ALA A 822 38.52 -12.64 46.37
CA ALA A 822 37.10 -12.63 46.73
C ALA A 822 36.44 -14.00 46.84
N LEU A 823 37.17 -15.10 46.49
CA LEU A 823 36.62 -16.43 46.60
C LEU A 823 36.98 -17.07 47.95
N PRO A 824 36.07 -17.75 48.63
CA PRO A 824 36.41 -18.59 49.78
C PRO A 824 37.55 -19.57 49.45
N GLU A 825 38.42 -19.85 50.43
CA GLU A 825 39.66 -20.65 50.21
C GLU A 825 39.38 -22.00 49.58
N GLN A 826 38.23 -22.57 49.80
CA GLN A 826 37.80 -23.86 49.21
C GLN A 826 37.42 -23.71 47.73
N GLU A 827 36.76 -22.65 47.32
CA GLU A 827 36.40 -22.35 45.92
C GLU A 827 37.66 -22.03 45.13
N ARG A 828 38.59 -21.31 45.68
CA ARG A 828 39.87 -20.98 45.11
C ARG A 828 40.72 -22.24 44.80
N LYS A 829 40.77 -23.22 45.70
CA LYS A 829 41.46 -24.48 45.50
C LYS A 829 40.81 -25.28 44.34
N VAL A 830 39.52 -25.33 44.27
CA VAL A 830 38.83 -26.01 43.17
C VAL A 830 39.09 -25.33 41.83
N TYR A 831 39.10 -24.01 41.79
CA TYR A 831 39.41 -23.23 40.58
C TYR A 831 40.86 -23.46 40.11
N GLU A 832 41.86 -23.53 41.02
CA GLU A 832 43.25 -23.83 40.69
C GLU A 832 43.42 -25.30 40.22
N GLU A 833 42.69 -26.24 40.81
CA GLU A 833 42.64 -27.63 40.32
C GLU A 833 42.09 -27.75 38.91
N ILE A 834 40.98 -27.04 38.60
CA ILE A 834 40.37 -26.99 37.26
C ILE A 834 41.33 -26.36 36.26
N ARG A 835 41.97 -25.24 36.60
CA ARG A 835 42.89 -24.49 35.73
C ARG A 835 44.15 -25.30 35.36
N ASN A 836 44.63 -26.13 36.27
CA ASN A 836 45.87 -26.88 36.04
C ASN A 836 45.63 -28.32 35.51
N MET A 837 44.37 -28.65 35.22
CA MET A 837 44.00 -29.98 34.75
C MET A 837 44.01 -30.07 33.24
N ASP A 838 44.75 -31.05 32.70
CA ASP A 838 44.66 -31.36 31.28
C ASP A 838 43.55 -32.39 31.00
N ILE A 839 42.46 -31.91 30.46
CA ILE A 839 41.22 -32.69 30.17
C ILE A 839 41.51 -33.83 29.18
N ASN A 840 42.51 -33.66 28.30
CA ASN A 840 42.83 -34.67 27.28
C ASN A 840 43.53 -35.90 27.84
N THR A 841 44.03 -35.87 29.05
CA THR A 841 44.69 -36.99 29.74
C THR A 841 43.79 -37.81 30.63
N LEU A 842 42.51 -37.40 30.78
CA LEU A 842 41.56 -38.06 31.70
C LEU A 842 40.53 -38.89 30.90
N SER A 843 40.21 -40.05 31.45
CA SER A 843 39.09 -40.85 30.95
C SER A 843 37.75 -40.23 31.40
N PRO A 844 36.64 -40.51 30.68
CA PRO A 844 35.30 -39.99 31.05
C PRO A 844 34.90 -40.31 32.47
N ILE A 845 35.30 -41.45 33.01
CA ILE A 845 35.02 -41.88 34.38
C ILE A 845 35.82 -41.04 35.38
N GLU A 846 37.09 -40.76 35.12
CA GLU A 846 37.92 -39.91 35.96
C GLU A 846 37.42 -38.45 35.96
N CYS A 847 36.95 -37.96 34.83
CA CYS A 847 36.28 -36.63 34.76
C CYS A 847 35.04 -36.59 35.65
N MET A 848 34.19 -37.59 35.58
CA MET A 848 32.99 -37.66 36.43
C MET A 848 33.33 -37.74 37.93
N MET A 849 34.35 -38.49 38.28
CA MET A 849 34.84 -38.58 39.66
C MET A 849 35.40 -37.26 40.15
N LYS A 850 36.15 -36.55 39.34
CA LYS A 850 36.69 -35.22 39.63
C LYS A 850 35.54 -34.18 39.86
N ILE A 851 34.54 -34.20 38.99
CA ILE A 851 33.37 -33.33 39.14
C ILE A 851 32.63 -33.64 40.45
N ALA A 852 32.45 -34.90 40.77
CA ALA A 852 31.84 -35.33 42.04
C ALA A 852 32.64 -34.88 43.28
N GLU A 853 33.99 -34.95 43.20
CA GLU A 853 34.90 -34.48 44.25
C GLU A 853 34.79 -32.96 44.44
N TRP A 854 34.76 -32.18 43.34
CA TRP A 854 34.61 -30.73 43.38
C TRP A 854 33.22 -30.29 43.90
N ARG A 855 32.17 -30.97 43.52
CA ARG A 855 30.82 -30.70 44.07
C ARG A 855 30.83 -30.91 45.58
N LYS A 856 31.47 -31.95 46.08
CA LYS A 856 31.58 -32.21 47.51
C LYS A 856 32.44 -31.16 48.24
N LYS A 857 33.55 -30.67 47.62
CA LYS A 857 34.40 -29.59 48.16
C LYS A 857 33.65 -28.23 48.19
N LEU A 858 32.72 -28.01 47.27
CA LEU A 858 31.92 -26.77 47.16
C LEU A 858 30.59 -26.84 47.93
N ASN A 859 30.29 -27.99 48.59
CA ASN A 859 28.99 -28.23 49.26
C ASN A 859 27.75 -28.05 48.36
N LEU A 860 27.87 -28.42 47.05
CA LEU A 860 26.83 -28.35 46.04
C LEU A 860 26.11 -29.69 45.86
#